data_18f166847b972e3930982f64d7de09e3
#
_entry.id   18f166847b972e3930982f64d7de09e3
#
_cell.length_a   1.000
_cell.length_b   1.000
_cell.length_c   1.000
_cell.angle_alpha   90.00
_cell.angle_beta   90.00
_cell.angle_gamma   90.00
#
_symmetry.space_group_name_H-M   'P 1'
#
loop_
_entity.id
_entity.type
_entity.pdbx_description
1 polymer ?
#
loop_
_entity_poly.entity_id
_entity_poly.type
_entity_poly.pdbx_seq_one_letter_code
_entity_poly.pdbx_strand_id
1 'polypeptide(L)'
;DGVTTEKVKSTMTAFFAEVTKLDGVNIASPFETPGQIDPTGKTAFAVIDISIRSQQEMIDLSEKIQDLETKFTVDGLQIEYGGEIFAAFELPESEAYGLLAAIIILVIAFGSVLAMGLPIGTAILGLGVGVSTVSIASQLVSMPDFTTSLVAMIGLGVGIDYALFIVTRYRECLADGLSVEDSVVEAVDTSGRAVIFAGITVIISLLGLFVMGLAFARGLAIGAVIGVLFMIVASITFLPALLAMVKHRVDTTTRAALVALIAFVSFAFVALLQHNLQIFFAGLIATVAIMLLSFVIKPLRQPIKHRAKKAKELTFWYRWSRFIQRRPWTAAISATAVLLVLSAPLASIRLGFGDTGNDPEESTVRKAYDLIAAGFGPGFNGPLYITVQGETAGQPEKLQAFVETISETEGVAYAQAVPASADGSLSLVIAYPKTAPQDEATYDLVKFLRSDVVPATGVDAKVGGFTAAGSDFATALGSRMPYLFIGVLSLSFLLLMAVFRSLLVPLKAVIMNLLSIGAAYGVLVAVFQWGWGISLIGIGKAGPIESWAPMMLFAIVFGLSMDYEVFLLSRVKEEYDRTGDNATAVADGLTATARVITAAALIMVFVFGAFVLGWDRDLKLFGLGLAVAVFIDATIVRMVLVPATMELLGDRNWWLPEWINKLLPKIDVEGHHHPHN
;
A
#
# COMPACT_ATOMS: atom_id res chain seq x y z
N ASP A 1 36.41 -25.51 12.65
CA ASP A 1 37.22 -25.39 11.44
C ASP A 1 36.61 -24.25 10.61
N GLY A 2 37.49 -23.39 10.05
CA GLY A 2 37.01 -22.19 9.33
C GLY A 2 36.83 -22.43 7.83
N VAL A 3 36.41 -21.36 7.10
CA VAL A 3 36.23 -21.38 5.65
C VAL A 3 37.54 -21.57 4.86
N THR A 4 38.69 -21.42 5.53
CA THR A 4 40.03 -21.59 4.96
C THR A 4 40.49 -23.05 4.91
N THR A 5 39.71 -24.02 5.40
CA THR A 5 40.09 -25.44 5.34
C THR A 5 40.20 -25.92 3.90
N GLU A 6 41.13 -26.82 3.62
CA GLU A 6 41.38 -27.30 2.25
C GLU A 6 40.14 -27.92 1.61
N LYS A 7 39.31 -28.61 2.41
CA LYS A 7 38.06 -29.21 1.95
C LYS A 7 37.05 -28.14 1.49
N VAL A 8 36.89 -27.07 2.29
CA VAL A 8 35.95 -25.97 1.93
C VAL A 8 36.50 -25.25 0.71
N LYS A 9 37.78 -24.90 0.73
CA LYS A 9 38.45 -24.19 -0.37
C LYS A 9 38.30 -24.93 -1.70
N SER A 10 38.65 -26.23 -1.73
CA SER A 10 38.55 -27.03 -2.96
C SER A 10 37.12 -27.16 -3.49
N THR A 11 36.14 -27.39 -2.58
CA THR A 11 34.73 -27.53 -2.95
C THR A 11 34.17 -26.22 -3.48
N MET A 12 34.41 -25.09 -2.80
CA MET A 12 33.91 -23.78 -3.21
C MET A 12 34.59 -23.29 -4.50
N THR A 13 35.89 -23.57 -4.70
CA THR A 13 36.58 -23.24 -5.95
C THR A 13 35.94 -24.01 -7.13
N ALA A 14 35.59 -25.29 -6.93
CA ALA A 14 34.89 -26.07 -7.94
C ALA A 14 33.47 -25.52 -8.20
N PHE A 15 32.73 -25.11 -7.17
CA PHE A 15 31.44 -24.48 -7.31
C PHE A 15 31.54 -23.17 -8.10
N PHE A 16 32.46 -22.27 -7.75
CA PHE A 16 32.69 -21.01 -8.46
C PHE A 16 33.04 -21.22 -9.93
N ALA A 17 33.85 -22.25 -10.23
CA ALA A 17 34.19 -22.59 -11.59
C ALA A 17 32.98 -23.05 -12.43
N GLU A 18 31.99 -23.73 -11.81
CA GLU A 18 30.75 -24.10 -12.51
C GLU A 18 29.82 -22.88 -12.70
N VAL A 19 29.70 -22.01 -11.69
CA VAL A 19 28.87 -20.79 -11.79
C VAL A 19 29.45 -19.82 -12.84
N THR A 20 30.77 -19.69 -12.94
CA THR A 20 31.43 -18.83 -13.96
C THR A 20 31.19 -19.32 -15.40
N LYS A 21 30.78 -20.58 -15.61
CA LYS A 21 30.38 -21.07 -16.96
C LYS A 21 29.03 -20.54 -17.40
N LEU A 22 28.23 -20.00 -16.49
CA LEU A 22 26.96 -19.38 -16.84
C LEU A 22 27.23 -18.08 -17.63
N ASP A 23 26.44 -17.86 -18.66
CA ASP A 23 26.65 -16.73 -19.57
C ASP A 23 26.59 -15.39 -18.81
N GLY A 24 27.57 -14.51 -19.04
CA GLY A 24 27.66 -13.17 -18.46
C GLY A 24 27.81 -13.13 -16.93
N VAL A 25 28.37 -14.18 -16.32
CA VAL A 25 28.64 -14.28 -14.89
C VAL A 25 30.14 -14.31 -14.63
N ASN A 26 30.64 -13.42 -13.76
CA ASN A 26 32.00 -13.44 -13.25
C ASN A 26 31.98 -13.55 -11.73
N ILE A 27 32.98 -14.22 -11.14
CA ILE A 27 33.09 -14.39 -9.69
C ILE A 27 34.44 -13.91 -9.19
N ALA A 28 34.43 -13.01 -8.20
CA ALA A 28 35.59 -12.70 -7.40
C ALA A 28 35.59 -13.64 -6.18
N SER A 29 36.53 -14.60 -6.21
CA SER A 29 36.68 -15.63 -5.17
C SER A 29 37.30 -15.06 -3.91
N PRO A 30 36.80 -15.38 -2.70
CA PRO A 30 37.45 -14.99 -1.44
C PRO A 30 38.84 -15.58 -1.22
N PHE A 31 39.18 -16.63 -1.96
CA PHE A 31 40.52 -17.27 -1.87
C PHE A 31 41.56 -16.58 -2.73
N GLU A 32 41.15 -15.71 -3.63
CA GLU A 32 42.00 -14.96 -4.56
C GLU A 32 41.97 -13.45 -4.31
N THR A 33 40.88 -12.95 -3.70
CA THR A 33 40.67 -11.53 -3.46
C THR A 33 40.87 -11.21 -1.97
N PRO A 34 41.85 -10.39 -1.63
CA PRO A 34 42.09 -9.98 -0.24
C PRO A 34 40.87 -9.24 0.36
N GLY A 35 40.62 -9.46 1.64
CA GLY A 35 39.54 -8.76 2.37
C GLY A 35 38.15 -9.40 2.28
N GLN A 36 38.02 -10.51 1.57
CA GLN A 36 36.77 -11.26 1.47
C GLN A 36 36.61 -12.40 2.48
N ILE A 37 37.59 -12.59 3.36
CA ILE A 37 37.55 -13.53 4.49
C ILE A 37 37.66 -12.71 5.77
N ASP A 38 36.79 -12.94 6.74
CA ASP A 38 36.79 -12.25 8.01
C ASP A 38 38.07 -12.58 8.83
N PRO A 39 38.50 -11.72 9.77
CA PRO A 39 39.70 -11.94 10.55
C PRO A 39 39.71 -13.23 11.37
N THR A 40 38.55 -13.81 11.68
CA THR A 40 38.41 -15.08 12.42
C THR A 40 38.50 -16.30 11.51
N GLY A 41 38.39 -16.12 10.19
CA GLY A 41 38.37 -17.19 9.20
C GLY A 41 37.09 -18.03 9.21
N LYS A 42 36.01 -17.52 9.81
CA LYS A 42 34.72 -18.23 9.90
C LYS A 42 33.73 -17.84 8.82
N THR A 43 33.81 -16.60 8.35
CA THR A 43 32.91 -16.05 7.33
C THR A 43 33.69 -15.58 6.12
N ALA A 44 33.23 -15.90 4.94
CA ALA A 44 33.76 -15.36 3.69
C ALA A 44 32.60 -15.01 2.74
N PHE A 45 32.86 -14.09 1.83
CA PHE A 45 31.91 -13.80 0.75
C PHE A 45 32.61 -13.81 -0.61
N ALA A 46 31.90 -14.28 -1.63
CA ALA A 46 32.27 -14.12 -3.02
C ALA A 46 31.38 -13.06 -3.67
N VAL A 47 31.93 -12.26 -4.56
CA VAL A 47 31.17 -11.30 -5.34
C VAL A 47 30.86 -11.90 -6.69
N ILE A 48 29.59 -11.96 -7.05
CA ILE A 48 29.10 -12.43 -8.35
C ILE A 48 28.70 -11.22 -9.17
N ASP A 49 29.48 -10.89 -10.20
CA ASP A 49 29.15 -9.85 -11.16
C ASP A 49 28.32 -10.45 -12.30
N ILE A 50 27.15 -9.84 -12.55
CA ILE A 50 26.18 -10.32 -13.51
C ILE A 50 25.89 -9.22 -14.53
N SER A 51 25.95 -9.56 -15.84
CA SER A 51 25.55 -8.64 -16.90
C SER A 51 24.06 -8.28 -16.79
N ILE A 52 23.70 -7.05 -17.19
CA ILE A 52 22.31 -6.57 -17.16
C ILE A 52 21.42 -7.49 -18.00
N ARG A 53 20.29 -7.95 -17.40
CA ARG A 53 19.33 -8.89 -17.98
C ARG A 53 17.90 -8.46 -17.66
N SER A 54 16.94 -9.09 -18.32
CA SER A 54 15.53 -8.98 -17.93
C SER A 54 15.28 -9.63 -16.57
N GLN A 55 14.22 -9.23 -15.90
CA GLN A 55 13.84 -9.78 -14.59
C GLN A 55 13.67 -11.30 -14.62
N GLN A 56 13.02 -11.84 -15.66
CA GLN A 56 12.83 -13.29 -15.79
C GLN A 56 14.17 -14.03 -15.94
N GLU A 57 15.09 -13.49 -16.72
CA GLU A 57 16.42 -14.09 -16.87
C GLU A 57 17.24 -14.04 -15.58
N MET A 58 17.02 -13.02 -14.73
CA MET A 58 17.65 -12.93 -13.41
C MET A 58 17.09 -14.00 -12.45
N ILE A 59 15.76 -14.22 -12.45
CA ILE A 59 15.12 -15.30 -11.68
C ILE A 59 15.66 -16.66 -12.12
N ASP A 60 15.63 -16.95 -13.42
CA ASP A 60 16.11 -18.22 -13.98
C ASP A 60 17.61 -18.45 -13.64
N LEU A 61 18.41 -17.37 -13.56
CA LEU A 61 19.82 -17.44 -13.20
C LEU A 61 20.00 -17.75 -11.72
N SER A 62 19.22 -17.10 -10.84
CA SER A 62 19.29 -17.35 -9.40
C SER A 62 18.94 -18.79 -9.06
N GLU A 63 17.88 -19.34 -9.66
CA GLU A 63 17.50 -20.74 -9.51
C GLU A 63 18.61 -21.69 -9.96
N LYS A 64 19.24 -21.43 -11.12
CA LYS A 64 20.37 -22.25 -11.62
C LYS A 64 21.56 -22.24 -10.68
N ILE A 65 21.88 -21.08 -10.08
CA ILE A 65 23.00 -20.97 -9.12
C ILE A 65 22.69 -21.78 -7.86
N GLN A 66 21.46 -21.68 -7.33
CA GLN A 66 21.02 -22.43 -6.14
C GLN A 66 20.96 -23.95 -6.42
N ASP A 67 20.50 -24.35 -7.60
CA ASP A 67 20.50 -25.75 -8.02
C ASP A 67 21.92 -26.34 -8.14
N LEU A 68 22.87 -25.54 -8.63
CA LEU A 68 24.27 -25.94 -8.70
C LEU A 68 24.85 -26.19 -7.32
N GLU A 69 24.53 -25.34 -6.32
CA GLU A 69 25.02 -25.48 -4.94
C GLU A 69 24.73 -26.87 -4.36
N THR A 70 23.56 -27.44 -4.66
CA THR A 70 23.15 -28.76 -4.13
C THR A 70 24.17 -29.87 -4.43
N LYS A 71 25.05 -29.68 -5.43
CA LYS A 71 26.08 -30.61 -5.84
C LYS A 71 27.40 -30.40 -5.09
N PHE A 72 27.56 -29.28 -4.38
CA PHE A 72 28.81 -28.84 -3.75
C PHE A 72 28.62 -28.62 -2.24
N THR A 73 28.22 -29.67 -1.54
CA THR A 73 27.96 -29.60 -0.11
C THR A 73 29.19 -29.99 0.73
N VAL A 74 29.39 -29.27 1.84
CA VAL A 74 30.39 -29.59 2.86
C VAL A 74 29.71 -29.60 4.22
N ASP A 75 29.87 -30.67 4.99
CA ASP A 75 29.27 -30.75 6.33
C ASP A 75 29.72 -29.60 7.24
N GLY A 76 28.75 -28.87 7.78
CA GLY A 76 28.98 -27.73 8.66
C GLY A 76 29.28 -26.40 7.93
N LEU A 77 29.27 -26.35 6.59
CA LEU A 77 29.32 -25.14 5.81
C LEU A 77 27.91 -24.65 5.52
N GLN A 78 27.63 -23.40 5.88
CA GLN A 78 26.40 -22.69 5.49
C GLN A 78 26.72 -21.78 4.31
N ILE A 79 25.95 -21.87 3.25
CA ILE A 79 26.04 -21.01 2.07
C ILE A 79 24.72 -20.24 1.97
N GLU A 80 24.81 -18.93 1.84
CA GLU A 80 23.65 -18.05 1.71
C GLU A 80 23.93 -17.01 0.63
N TYR A 81 22.87 -16.51 0.00
CA TYR A 81 22.95 -15.62 -1.14
C TYR A 81 22.41 -14.24 -0.80
N GLY A 82 23.20 -13.20 -1.07
CA GLY A 82 22.81 -11.80 -0.96
C GLY A 82 22.58 -11.16 -2.32
N GLY A 83 21.87 -10.03 -2.34
CA GLY A 83 21.55 -9.27 -3.54
C GLY A 83 20.14 -9.49 -4.05
N GLU A 84 19.62 -8.51 -4.82
CA GLU A 84 18.22 -8.48 -5.29
C GLU A 84 17.83 -9.69 -6.15
N ILE A 85 18.77 -10.26 -6.90
CA ILE A 85 18.54 -11.44 -7.74
C ILE A 85 18.08 -12.67 -6.94
N PHE A 86 18.47 -12.77 -5.67
CA PHE A 86 18.10 -13.87 -4.77
C PHE A 86 16.95 -13.51 -3.82
N ALA A 87 16.45 -12.29 -3.90
CA ALA A 87 15.22 -11.92 -3.20
C ALA A 87 14.06 -12.75 -3.77
N ALA A 88 13.24 -13.32 -2.89
CA ALA A 88 12.11 -14.15 -3.32
C ALA A 88 11.14 -13.32 -4.16
N PHE A 89 11.07 -13.61 -5.45
CA PHE A 89 10.01 -13.11 -6.33
C PHE A 89 8.81 -14.05 -6.23
N GLU A 90 8.15 -14.06 -5.08
CA GLU A 90 6.90 -14.78 -4.97
C GLU A 90 5.78 -13.98 -5.64
N LEU A 91 4.95 -14.67 -6.42
CA LEU A 91 3.71 -14.10 -6.91
C LEU A 91 2.90 -13.63 -5.69
N PRO A 92 2.37 -12.41 -5.68
CA PRO A 92 1.68 -11.86 -4.52
C PRO A 92 0.39 -12.66 -4.26
N GLU A 93 0.45 -13.60 -3.32
CA GLU A 93 -0.72 -14.37 -2.86
C GLU A 93 -1.66 -13.51 -2.00
N SER A 94 -1.17 -12.37 -1.52
CA SER A 94 -1.89 -11.44 -0.66
C SER A 94 -3.19 -10.93 -1.30
N GLU A 95 -3.20 -10.68 -2.61
CA GLU A 95 -4.40 -10.27 -3.34
C GLU A 95 -5.50 -11.33 -3.30
N ALA A 96 -5.12 -12.60 -3.34
CA ALA A 96 -6.09 -13.71 -3.27
C ALA A 96 -6.75 -13.80 -1.89
N TYR A 97 -6.01 -13.60 -0.79
CA TYR A 97 -6.59 -13.51 0.55
C TYR A 97 -7.54 -12.32 0.68
N GLY A 98 -7.16 -11.16 0.15
CA GLY A 98 -8.01 -9.98 0.11
C GLY A 98 -9.31 -10.20 -0.65
N LEU A 99 -9.22 -10.84 -1.82
CA LEU A 99 -10.39 -11.18 -2.64
C LEU A 99 -11.32 -12.18 -1.93
N LEU A 100 -10.78 -13.21 -1.27
CA LEU A 100 -11.57 -14.16 -0.50
C LEU A 100 -12.31 -13.47 0.66
N ALA A 101 -11.64 -12.58 1.39
CA ALA A 101 -12.27 -11.79 2.44
C ALA A 101 -13.40 -10.91 1.88
N ALA A 102 -13.18 -10.23 0.75
CA ALA A 102 -14.20 -9.43 0.07
C ALA A 102 -15.42 -10.28 -0.34
N ILE A 103 -15.21 -11.50 -0.86
CA ILE A 103 -16.28 -12.45 -1.18
C ILE A 103 -17.15 -12.74 0.05
N ILE A 104 -16.53 -13.08 1.18
CA ILE A 104 -17.24 -13.41 2.42
C ILE A 104 -18.05 -12.21 2.91
N ILE A 105 -17.43 -11.02 2.96
CA ILE A 105 -18.08 -9.81 3.46
C ILE A 105 -19.25 -9.39 2.55
N LEU A 106 -19.06 -9.43 1.25
CA LEU A 106 -20.13 -9.08 0.29
C LEU A 106 -21.32 -10.03 0.37
N VAL A 107 -21.09 -11.33 0.57
CA VAL A 107 -22.19 -12.29 0.76
C VAL A 107 -22.95 -12.00 2.05
N ILE A 108 -22.25 -11.67 3.13
CA ILE A 108 -22.90 -11.29 4.40
C ILE A 108 -23.66 -9.97 4.24
N ALA A 109 -23.08 -8.98 3.57
CA ALA A 109 -23.69 -7.67 3.37
C ALA A 109 -24.93 -7.72 2.46
N PHE A 110 -24.83 -8.43 1.33
CA PHE A 110 -25.90 -8.52 0.36
C PHE A 110 -26.89 -9.67 0.61
N GLY A 111 -26.44 -10.75 1.22
CA GLY A 111 -27.24 -11.98 1.37
C GLY A 111 -27.49 -12.69 0.04
N SER A 112 -26.78 -12.33 -1.03
CA SER A 112 -26.93 -12.88 -2.37
C SER A 112 -25.59 -13.15 -3.04
N VAL A 113 -25.43 -14.36 -3.58
CA VAL A 113 -24.23 -14.77 -4.32
C VAL A 113 -24.10 -14.01 -5.63
N LEU A 114 -25.23 -13.77 -6.32
CA LEU A 114 -25.21 -12.99 -7.56
C LEU A 114 -24.88 -11.52 -7.30
N ALA A 115 -25.50 -10.92 -6.27
CA ALA A 115 -25.20 -9.53 -5.90
C ALA A 115 -23.73 -9.34 -5.47
N MET A 116 -23.13 -10.35 -4.84
CA MET A 116 -21.71 -10.36 -4.50
C MET A 116 -20.81 -10.49 -5.75
N GLY A 117 -21.18 -11.35 -6.69
CA GLY A 117 -20.39 -11.60 -7.90
C GLY A 117 -20.27 -10.39 -8.83
N LEU A 118 -21.25 -9.47 -8.81
CA LEU A 118 -21.26 -8.29 -9.67
C LEU A 118 -20.11 -7.31 -9.35
N PRO A 119 -19.92 -6.82 -8.11
CA PRO A 119 -18.79 -5.98 -7.75
C PRO A 119 -17.44 -6.65 -8.02
N ILE A 120 -17.29 -7.93 -7.68
CA ILE A 120 -16.06 -8.67 -7.88
C ILE A 120 -15.72 -8.81 -9.36
N GLY A 121 -16.70 -9.23 -10.18
CA GLY A 121 -16.50 -9.35 -11.63
C GLY A 121 -16.15 -8.01 -12.29
N THR A 122 -16.77 -6.92 -11.83
CA THR A 122 -16.44 -5.57 -12.29
C THR A 122 -15.03 -5.15 -11.90
N ALA A 123 -14.63 -5.41 -10.66
CA ALA A 123 -13.30 -5.08 -10.17
C ALA A 123 -12.22 -5.88 -10.89
N ILE A 124 -12.40 -7.20 -11.09
CA ILE A 124 -11.45 -8.05 -11.83
C ILE A 124 -11.28 -7.57 -13.27
N LEU A 125 -12.39 -7.24 -13.96
CA LEU A 125 -12.29 -6.73 -15.33
C LEU A 125 -11.58 -5.39 -15.39
N GLY A 126 -11.98 -4.44 -14.53
CA GLY A 126 -11.36 -3.11 -14.45
C GLY A 126 -9.87 -3.20 -14.11
N LEU A 127 -9.51 -4.09 -13.18
CA LEU A 127 -8.12 -4.35 -12.80
C LEU A 127 -7.33 -4.94 -13.98
N GLY A 128 -7.87 -5.94 -14.65
CA GLY A 128 -7.19 -6.56 -15.80
C GLY A 128 -6.87 -5.55 -16.89
N VAL A 129 -7.82 -4.68 -17.24
CA VAL A 129 -7.60 -3.60 -18.21
C VAL A 129 -6.64 -2.54 -17.67
N GLY A 130 -6.79 -2.16 -16.40
CA GLY A 130 -5.94 -1.18 -15.73
C GLY A 130 -4.46 -1.61 -15.69
N VAL A 131 -4.19 -2.82 -15.19
CA VAL A 131 -2.82 -3.40 -15.13
C VAL A 131 -2.21 -3.55 -16.52
N SER A 132 -2.98 -4.04 -17.51
CA SER A 132 -2.51 -4.13 -18.89
C SER A 132 -2.14 -2.76 -19.46
N THR A 133 -2.93 -1.73 -19.14
CA THR A 133 -2.64 -0.36 -19.57
C THR A 133 -1.42 0.22 -18.88
N VAL A 134 -1.24 -0.06 -17.58
CA VAL A 134 -0.02 0.32 -16.83
C VAL A 134 1.22 -0.34 -17.43
N SER A 135 1.15 -1.63 -17.79
CA SER A 135 2.26 -2.34 -18.45
C SER A 135 2.62 -1.74 -19.81
N ILE A 136 1.65 -1.20 -20.56
CA ILE A 136 1.93 -0.47 -21.80
C ILE A 136 2.53 0.91 -21.46
N ALA A 137 1.97 1.62 -20.49
CA ALA A 137 2.42 2.96 -20.10
C ALA A 137 3.84 2.94 -19.49
N SER A 138 4.25 1.85 -18.84
CA SER A 138 5.61 1.70 -18.29
C SER A 138 6.71 1.68 -19.36
N GLN A 139 6.36 1.41 -20.62
CA GLN A 139 7.29 1.53 -21.74
C GLN A 139 7.56 3.02 -22.14
N LEU A 140 6.67 3.92 -21.75
CA LEU A 140 6.76 5.34 -22.08
C LEU A 140 7.20 6.21 -20.89
N VAL A 141 6.88 5.74 -19.67
CA VAL A 141 7.16 6.47 -18.41
C VAL A 141 7.82 5.50 -17.44
N SER A 142 8.96 5.90 -16.88
CA SER A 142 9.61 5.10 -15.83
C SER A 142 8.70 4.97 -14.62
N MET A 143 8.38 3.74 -14.25
CA MET A 143 7.55 3.36 -13.11
C MET A 143 8.32 2.40 -12.22
N PRO A 144 8.19 2.49 -10.89
CA PRO A 144 8.74 1.49 -9.98
C PRO A 144 8.12 0.10 -10.22
N ASP A 145 8.87 -0.96 -9.99
CA ASP A 145 8.44 -2.35 -10.28
C ASP A 145 7.20 -2.76 -9.49
N PHE A 146 7.06 -2.29 -8.25
CA PHE A 146 5.89 -2.55 -7.42
C PHE A 146 4.63 -1.75 -7.80
N THR A 147 4.70 -0.88 -8.83
CA THR A 147 3.54 -0.09 -9.28
C THR A 147 2.34 -0.97 -9.63
N THR A 148 2.57 -2.12 -10.23
CA THR A 148 1.50 -3.07 -10.60
C THR A 148 0.78 -3.62 -9.37
N SER A 149 1.51 -4.04 -8.33
CA SER A 149 0.93 -4.52 -7.06
C SER A 149 0.17 -3.40 -6.33
N LEU A 150 0.70 -2.17 -6.35
CA LEU A 150 0.01 -1.01 -5.81
C LEU A 150 -1.32 -0.73 -6.55
N VAL A 151 -1.31 -0.80 -7.88
CA VAL A 151 -2.51 -0.62 -8.71
C VAL A 151 -3.51 -1.74 -8.46
N ALA A 152 -3.06 -2.98 -8.28
CA ALA A 152 -3.91 -4.11 -7.92
C ALA A 152 -4.58 -3.90 -6.57
N MET A 153 -3.82 -3.50 -5.57
CA MET A 153 -4.31 -3.23 -4.22
C MET A 153 -5.37 -2.11 -4.21
N ILE A 154 -5.06 -0.95 -4.80
CA ILE A 154 -6.00 0.18 -4.89
C ILE A 154 -7.20 -0.20 -5.74
N GLY A 155 -6.98 -0.83 -6.88
CA GLY A 155 -8.00 -1.22 -7.83
C GLY A 155 -9.01 -2.20 -7.23
N LEU A 156 -8.58 -3.23 -6.52
CA LEU A 156 -9.48 -4.15 -5.84
C LEU A 156 -10.32 -3.43 -4.77
N GLY A 157 -9.67 -2.65 -3.90
CA GLY A 157 -10.38 -1.91 -2.85
C GLY A 157 -11.42 -0.95 -3.41
N VAL A 158 -10.99 -0.05 -4.29
CA VAL A 158 -11.82 1.02 -4.87
C VAL A 158 -12.88 0.45 -5.85
N GLY A 159 -12.49 -0.53 -6.68
CA GLY A 159 -13.38 -1.09 -7.70
C GLY A 159 -14.55 -1.85 -7.10
N ILE A 160 -14.32 -2.64 -6.05
CA ILE A 160 -15.38 -3.35 -5.33
C ILE A 160 -16.31 -2.35 -4.63
N ASP A 161 -15.75 -1.29 -4.07
CA ASP A 161 -16.50 -0.27 -3.35
C ASP A 161 -17.42 0.54 -4.28
N TYR A 162 -16.90 1.04 -5.40
CA TYR A 162 -17.71 1.76 -6.38
C TYR A 162 -18.87 0.91 -6.93
N ALA A 163 -18.57 -0.34 -7.22
CA ALA A 163 -19.60 -1.27 -7.66
C ALA A 163 -20.63 -1.57 -6.56
N LEU A 164 -20.22 -1.64 -5.30
CA LEU A 164 -21.09 -1.83 -4.14
C LEU A 164 -22.17 -0.75 -4.05
N PHE A 165 -21.79 0.53 -4.24
CA PHE A 165 -22.74 1.65 -4.20
C PHE A 165 -23.81 1.53 -5.28
N ILE A 166 -23.40 1.27 -6.52
CA ILE A 166 -24.34 1.15 -7.66
C ILE A 166 -25.25 -0.07 -7.50
N VAL A 167 -24.73 -1.23 -7.09
CA VAL A 167 -25.52 -2.45 -6.85
C VAL A 167 -26.52 -2.23 -5.72
N THR A 168 -26.12 -1.55 -4.64
CA THR A 168 -27.02 -1.25 -3.52
C THR A 168 -28.18 -0.39 -3.96
N ARG A 169 -27.91 0.69 -4.69
CA ARG A 169 -28.94 1.61 -5.20
C ARG A 169 -29.89 0.91 -6.16
N TYR A 170 -29.37 0.12 -7.10
CA TYR A 170 -30.17 -0.69 -8.01
C TYR A 170 -31.14 -1.61 -7.27
N ARG A 171 -30.70 -2.29 -6.20
CA ARG A 171 -31.52 -3.15 -5.38
C ARG A 171 -32.60 -2.39 -4.59
N GLU A 172 -32.27 -1.17 -4.15
CA GLU A 172 -33.26 -0.28 -3.52
C GLU A 172 -34.38 0.09 -4.51
N CYS A 173 -34.00 0.56 -5.70
CA CYS A 173 -34.97 0.92 -6.76
C CYS A 173 -35.88 -0.24 -7.16
N LEU A 174 -35.31 -1.45 -7.31
CA LEU A 174 -36.13 -2.66 -7.57
C LEU A 174 -37.08 -2.98 -6.41
N ALA A 175 -36.63 -2.79 -5.15
CA ALA A 175 -37.48 -3.03 -3.97
C ALA A 175 -38.61 -2.01 -3.84
N ASP A 176 -38.40 -0.80 -4.35
CA ASP A 176 -39.40 0.27 -4.41
C ASP A 176 -40.37 0.11 -5.60
N GLY A 177 -40.16 -0.93 -6.42
CA GLY A 177 -41.06 -1.33 -7.48
C GLY A 177 -40.81 -0.75 -8.87
N LEU A 178 -39.64 -0.10 -9.09
CA LEU A 178 -39.26 0.40 -10.41
C LEU A 178 -38.99 -0.78 -11.37
N SER A 179 -39.12 -0.51 -12.67
CA SER A 179 -38.72 -1.47 -13.71
C SER A 179 -37.21 -1.74 -13.66
N VAL A 180 -36.74 -2.82 -14.28
CA VAL A 180 -35.32 -3.14 -14.38
C VAL A 180 -34.54 -2.02 -15.08
N GLU A 181 -35.10 -1.49 -16.17
CA GLU A 181 -34.49 -0.43 -16.96
C GLU A 181 -34.41 0.87 -16.15
N ASP A 182 -35.53 1.30 -15.54
CA ASP A 182 -35.56 2.50 -14.70
C ASP A 182 -34.63 2.36 -13.48
N SER A 183 -34.59 1.16 -12.88
CA SER A 183 -33.67 0.89 -11.74
C SER A 183 -32.21 1.01 -12.12
N VAL A 184 -31.80 0.59 -13.33
CA VAL A 184 -30.43 0.76 -13.82
C VAL A 184 -30.14 2.23 -14.09
N VAL A 185 -31.03 2.93 -14.76
CA VAL A 185 -30.90 4.35 -15.07
C VAL A 185 -30.79 5.17 -13.78
N GLU A 186 -31.69 4.96 -12.82
CA GLU A 186 -31.69 5.66 -11.54
C GLU A 186 -30.44 5.37 -10.72
N ALA A 187 -29.93 4.11 -10.69
CA ALA A 187 -28.73 3.73 -9.99
C ALA A 187 -27.48 4.39 -10.59
N VAL A 188 -27.41 4.52 -11.92
CA VAL A 188 -26.30 5.20 -12.59
C VAL A 188 -26.41 6.71 -12.44
N ASP A 189 -27.61 7.27 -12.55
CA ASP A 189 -27.81 8.71 -12.43
C ASP A 189 -27.53 9.23 -11.01
N THR A 190 -27.83 8.46 -9.97
CA THR A 190 -27.56 8.83 -8.57
C THR A 190 -26.18 8.33 -8.09
N SER A 191 -26.05 7.02 -7.83
CA SER A 191 -24.79 6.44 -7.30
C SER A 191 -23.66 6.48 -8.32
N GLY A 192 -23.92 6.39 -9.63
CA GLY A 192 -22.89 6.52 -10.65
C GLY A 192 -22.27 7.91 -10.70
N ARG A 193 -23.07 8.98 -10.54
CA ARG A 193 -22.51 10.35 -10.41
C ARG A 193 -21.65 10.49 -9.16
N ALA A 194 -22.09 9.93 -8.03
CA ALA A 194 -21.29 9.92 -6.81
C ALA A 194 -19.96 9.18 -7.02
N VAL A 195 -19.96 8.04 -7.70
CA VAL A 195 -18.74 7.27 -8.04
C VAL A 195 -17.80 8.06 -8.95
N ILE A 196 -18.33 8.75 -9.98
CA ILE A 196 -17.49 9.60 -10.85
C ILE A 196 -16.86 10.73 -10.03
N PHE A 197 -17.63 11.40 -9.19
CA PHE A 197 -17.13 12.47 -8.34
C PHE A 197 -16.06 11.96 -7.38
N ALA A 198 -16.35 10.86 -6.70
CA ALA A 198 -15.44 10.15 -5.82
C ALA A 198 -14.13 9.80 -6.52
N GLY A 199 -14.20 9.16 -7.66
CA GLY A 199 -13.00 8.79 -8.41
C GLY A 199 -12.21 9.98 -8.93
N ILE A 200 -12.86 11.09 -9.29
CA ILE A 200 -12.16 12.34 -9.66
C ILE A 200 -11.40 12.90 -8.45
N THR A 201 -11.95 12.85 -7.24
CA THR A 201 -11.24 13.32 -6.03
C THR A 201 -9.99 12.49 -5.75
N VAL A 202 -10.08 11.15 -5.90
CA VAL A 202 -8.92 10.25 -5.80
C VAL A 202 -7.87 10.57 -6.87
N ILE A 203 -8.28 10.73 -8.13
CA ILE A 203 -7.38 11.09 -9.23
C ILE A 203 -6.68 12.43 -8.95
N ILE A 204 -7.41 13.45 -8.51
CA ILE A 204 -6.84 14.76 -8.15
C ILE A 204 -5.81 14.62 -7.03
N SER A 205 -6.12 13.83 -6.00
CA SER A 205 -5.21 13.60 -4.89
C SER A 205 -3.93 12.88 -5.34
N LEU A 206 -4.05 11.85 -6.18
CA LEU A 206 -2.92 11.13 -6.78
C LEU A 206 -2.08 12.02 -7.70
N LEU A 207 -2.71 12.88 -8.51
CA LEU A 207 -1.99 13.87 -9.33
C LEU A 207 -1.23 14.89 -8.47
N GLY A 208 -1.63 15.12 -7.23
CA GLY A 208 -0.86 15.92 -6.27
C GLY A 208 0.59 15.43 -6.10
N LEU A 209 0.87 14.14 -6.30
CA LEU A 209 2.23 13.58 -6.26
C LEU A 209 3.18 14.20 -7.30
N PHE A 210 2.66 14.82 -8.38
CA PHE A 210 3.49 15.55 -9.33
C PHE A 210 4.21 16.74 -8.68
N VAL A 211 3.66 17.29 -7.61
CA VAL A 211 4.29 18.39 -6.83
C VAL A 211 5.62 17.94 -6.22
N MET A 212 5.79 16.63 -5.98
CA MET A 212 7.04 16.08 -5.46
C MET A 212 8.23 16.24 -6.42
N GLY A 213 7.97 16.44 -7.71
CA GLY A 213 9.00 16.72 -8.72
C GLY A 213 9.98 15.59 -9.00
N LEU A 214 9.70 14.36 -8.53
CA LEU A 214 10.52 13.16 -8.71
C LEU A 214 9.91 12.25 -9.77
N ALA A 215 10.75 11.66 -10.64
CA ALA A 215 10.30 10.73 -11.67
C ALA A 215 9.58 9.51 -11.05
N PHE A 216 10.12 8.97 -9.96
CA PHE A 216 9.53 7.91 -9.16
C PHE A 216 8.08 8.22 -8.74
N ALA A 217 7.83 9.39 -8.11
CA ALA A 217 6.50 9.78 -7.66
C ALA A 217 5.52 10.01 -8.82
N ARG A 218 6.02 10.52 -9.96
CA ARG A 218 5.20 10.69 -11.18
C ARG A 218 4.79 9.33 -11.76
N GLY A 219 5.72 8.38 -11.83
CA GLY A 219 5.44 7.03 -12.30
C GLY A 219 4.35 6.36 -11.47
N LEU A 220 4.47 6.40 -10.14
CA LEU A 220 3.46 5.88 -9.22
C LEU A 220 2.10 6.56 -9.40
N ALA A 221 2.08 7.90 -9.51
CA ALA A 221 0.86 8.65 -9.71
C ALA A 221 0.14 8.26 -11.00
N ILE A 222 0.88 8.16 -12.11
CA ILE A 222 0.32 7.77 -13.42
C ILE A 222 -0.27 6.35 -13.33
N GLY A 223 0.47 5.39 -12.78
CA GLY A 223 -0.01 4.03 -12.60
C GLY A 223 -1.29 3.96 -11.77
N ALA A 224 -1.31 4.61 -10.61
CA ALA A 224 -2.47 4.64 -9.73
C ALA A 224 -3.69 5.34 -10.37
N VAL A 225 -3.47 6.46 -11.09
CA VAL A 225 -4.52 7.18 -11.83
C VAL A 225 -5.12 6.31 -12.92
N ILE A 226 -4.31 5.59 -13.69
CA ILE A 226 -4.78 4.63 -14.71
C ILE A 226 -5.64 3.56 -14.04
N GLY A 227 -5.19 2.96 -12.94
CA GLY A 227 -5.95 1.98 -12.19
C GLY A 227 -7.33 2.49 -11.77
N VAL A 228 -7.38 3.62 -11.07
CA VAL A 228 -8.63 4.23 -10.60
C VAL A 228 -9.55 4.60 -11.76
N LEU A 229 -9.01 5.17 -12.85
CA LEU A 229 -9.80 5.53 -14.04
C LEU A 229 -10.51 4.32 -14.63
N PHE A 230 -9.82 3.19 -14.80
CA PHE A 230 -10.46 1.98 -15.33
C PHE A 230 -11.46 1.35 -14.36
N MET A 231 -11.28 1.52 -13.04
CA MET A 231 -12.30 1.13 -12.07
C MET A 231 -13.58 1.97 -12.21
N ILE A 232 -13.46 3.29 -12.38
CA ILE A 232 -14.62 4.17 -12.64
C ILE A 232 -15.32 3.72 -13.92
N VAL A 233 -14.57 3.59 -15.02
CA VAL A 233 -15.14 3.21 -16.33
C VAL A 233 -15.84 1.86 -16.24
N ALA A 234 -15.24 0.85 -15.60
CA ALA A 234 -15.88 -0.46 -15.43
C ALA A 234 -17.16 -0.37 -14.60
N SER A 235 -17.15 0.43 -13.53
CA SER A 235 -18.33 0.59 -12.65
C SER A 235 -19.49 1.31 -13.32
N ILE A 236 -19.25 2.28 -14.20
CA ILE A 236 -20.33 3.04 -14.86
C ILE A 236 -20.75 2.48 -16.23
N THR A 237 -20.01 1.52 -16.78
CA THR A 237 -20.33 0.93 -18.10
C THR A 237 -20.62 -0.57 -18.00
N PHE A 238 -19.64 -1.36 -17.55
CA PHE A 238 -19.75 -2.82 -17.50
C PHE A 238 -20.74 -3.28 -16.44
N LEU A 239 -20.70 -2.70 -15.24
CA LEU A 239 -21.62 -3.07 -14.16
C LEU A 239 -23.11 -2.84 -14.49
N PRO A 240 -23.54 -1.69 -15.04
CA PRO A 240 -24.92 -1.51 -15.48
C PRO A 240 -25.37 -2.53 -16.52
N ALA A 241 -24.51 -2.91 -17.45
CA ALA A 241 -24.81 -3.96 -18.41
C ALA A 241 -25.04 -5.32 -17.71
N LEU A 242 -24.20 -5.67 -16.73
CA LEU A 242 -24.39 -6.88 -15.94
C LEU A 242 -25.69 -6.83 -15.13
N LEU A 243 -26.03 -5.69 -14.52
CA LEU A 243 -27.28 -5.50 -13.78
C LEU A 243 -28.50 -5.71 -14.67
N ALA A 244 -28.49 -5.15 -15.87
CA ALA A 244 -29.53 -5.35 -16.86
C ALA A 244 -29.70 -6.83 -17.30
N MET A 245 -28.60 -7.59 -17.32
CA MET A 245 -28.60 -9.04 -17.63
C MET A 245 -29.15 -9.87 -16.47
N VAL A 246 -28.77 -9.57 -15.24
CA VAL A 246 -29.16 -10.32 -14.03
C VAL A 246 -30.60 -10.04 -13.63
N LYS A 247 -31.11 -8.83 -13.86
CA LYS A 247 -32.51 -8.39 -13.60
C LYS A 247 -32.93 -8.65 -12.14
N HIS A 248 -34.14 -9.08 -11.90
CA HIS A 248 -34.71 -9.40 -10.58
C HIS A 248 -33.97 -10.56 -9.86
N ARG A 249 -33.12 -11.33 -10.56
CA ARG A 249 -32.41 -12.44 -9.95
C ARG A 249 -31.28 -11.99 -9.01
N VAL A 250 -30.94 -10.71 -9.00
CA VAL A 250 -29.89 -10.15 -8.12
C VAL A 250 -30.10 -10.49 -6.65
N ASP A 251 -31.34 -10.60 -6.19
CA ASP A 251 -31.69 -10.94 -4.80
C ASP A 251 -31.95 -12.43 -4.57
N THR A 252 -31.91 -13.27 -5.61
CA THR A 252 -32.22 -14.69 -5.48
C THR A 252 -30.96 -15.50 -5.23
N THR A 253 -30.80 -16.03 -4.02
CA THR A 253 -29.76 -17.01 -3.71
C THR A 253 -30.37 -18.38 -3.53
N THR A 254 -29.95 -19.34 -4.34
CA THR A 254 -30.32 -20.74 -4.15
C THR A 254 -29.40 -21.39 -3.10
N ARG A 255 -29.92 -22.43 -2.43
CA ARG A 255 -29.08 -23.21 -1.48
C ARG A 255 -27.85 -23.79 -2.17
N ALA A 256 -27.99 -24.20 -3.45
CA ALA A 256 -26.85 -24.68 -4.25
C ALA A 256 -25.77 -23.62 -4.42
N ALA A 257 -26.15 -22.39 -4.75
CA ALA A 257 -25.19 -21.30 -4.93
C ALA A 257 -24.42 -20.99 -3.63
N LEU A 258 -25.11 -21.02 -2.49
CA LEU A 258 -24.45 -20.81 -1.19
C LEU A 258 -23.50 -21.95 -0.85
N VAL A 259 -23.92 -23.23 -1.02
CA VAL A 259 -23.07 -24.39 -0.75
C VAL A 259 -21.86 -24.43 -1.68
N ALA A 260 -22.09 -24.16 -2.97
CA ALA A 260 -21.01 -24.06 -3.96
C ALA A 260 -19.99 -22.97 -3.61
N LEU A 261 -20.47 -21.81 -3.16
CA LEU A 261 -19.60 -20.72 -2.72
C LEU A 261 -18.81 -21.10 -1.45
N ILE A 262 -19.45 -21.70 -0.44
CA ILE A 262 -18.76 -22.14 0.76
C ILE A 262 -17.67 -23.16 0.39
N ALA A 263 -17.99 -24.13 -0.49
CA ALA A 263 -17.01 -25.08 -0.98
C ALA A 263 -15.84 -24.36 -1.68
N PHE A 264 -16.13 -23.46 -2.62
CA PHE A 264 -15.10 -22.69 -3.32
C PHE A 264 -14.18 -21.93 -2.37
N VAL A 265 -14.75 -21.15 -1.46
CA VAL A 265 -13.98 -20.35 -0.49
C VAL A 265 -13.14 -21.26 0.42
N SER A 266 -13.69 -22.40 0.88
CA SER A 266 -12.95 -23.34 1.73
C SER A 266 -11.77 -23.98 0.99
N PHE A 267 -11.98 -24.46 -0.23
CA PHE A 267 -10.91 -25.03 -1.05
C PHE A 267 -9.86 -24.00 -1.45
N ALA A 268 -10.29 -22.80 -1.85
CA ALA A 268 -9.38 -21.72 -2.20
C ALA A 268 -8.52 -21.29 -0.99
N PHE A 269 -9.13 -21.20 0.20
CA PHE A 269 -8.39 -20.89 1.43
C PHE A 269 -7.36 -21.97 1.78
N VAL A 270 -7.74 -23.25 1.69
CA VAL A 270 -6.79 -24.37 1.92
C VAL A 270 -5.69 -24.40 0.85
N ALA A 271 -6.04 -24.11 -0.41
CA ALA A 271 -5.08 -24.04 -1.51
C ALA A 271 -4.02 -22.97 -1.27
N LEU A 272 -4.43 -21.79 -0.80
CA LEU A 272 -3.52 -20.70 -0.43
C LEU A 272 -2.63 -21.08 0.76
N LEU A 273 -3.19 -21.68 1.82
CA LEU A 273 -2.42 -22.10 3.00
C LEU A 273 -1.38 -23.19 2.69
N GLN A 274 -1.64 -24.03 1.69
CA GLN A 274 -0.76 -25.15 1.31
C GLN A 274 0.05 -24.87 0.05
N HIS A 275 -0.03 -23.66 -0.53
CA HIS A 275 0.59 -23.29 -1.80
C HIS A 275 0.34 -24.32 -2.91
N ASN A 276 -0.87 -24.89 -2.95
CA ASN A 276 -1.20 -26.04 -3.79
C ASN A 276 -2.31 -25.73 -4.80
N LEU A 277 -1.92 -25.42 -6.03
CA LEU A 277 -2.83 -25.10 -7.11
C LEU A 277 -3.80 -26.25 -7.47
N GLN A 278 -3.44 -27.51 -7.19
CA GLN A 278 -4.33 -28.66 -7.44
C GLN A 278 -5.56 -28.62 -6.53
N ILE A 279 -5.40 -28.17 -5.29
CA ILE A 279 -6.52 -27.98 -4.34
C ILE A 279 -7.46 -26.88 -4.84
N PHE A 280 -6.94 -25.80 -5.40
CA PHE A 280 -7.75 -24.76 -6.01
C PHE A 280 -8.59 -25.30 -7.17
N PHE A 281 -8.01 -26.05 -8.09
CA PHE A 281 -8.74 -26.66 -9.20
C PHE A 281 -9.77 -27.70 -8.71
N ALA A 282 -9.46 -28.47 -7.66
CA ALA A 282 -10.41 -29.38 -7.04
C ALA A 282 -11.61 -28.60 -6.48
N GLY A 283 -11.40 -27.44 -5.87
CA GLY A 283 -12.45 -26.53 -5.41
C GLY A 283 -13.33 -26.01 -6.55
N LEU A 284 -12.74 -25.65 -7.67
CA LEU A 284 -13.47 -25.22 -8.86
C LEU A 284 -14.34 -26.35 -9.41
N ILE A 285 -13.79 -27.54 -9.52
CA ILE A 285 -14.54 -28.74 -9.95
C ILE A 285 -15.69 -29.06 -8.98
N ALA A 286 -15.44 -29.01 -7.68
CA ALA A 286 -16.47 -29.21 -6.67
C ALA A 286 -17.61 -28.18 -6.77
N THR A 287 -17.26 -26.91 -7.01
CA THR A 287 -18.22 -25.83 -7.22
C THR A 287 -19.11 -26.08 -8.43
N VAL A 288 -18.53 -26.44 -9.56
CA VAL A 288 -19.24 -26.81 -10.78
C VAL A 288 -20.11 -28.04 -10.57
N ALA A 289 -19.58 -29.07 -9.92
CA ALA A 289 -20.32 -30.29 -9.61
C ALA A 289 -21.56 -30.01 -8.73
N ILE A 290 -21.43 -29.19 -7.68
CA ILE A 290 -22.56 -28.79 -6.82
C ILE A 290 -23.61 -28.05 -7.63
N MET A 291 -23.19 -27.14 -8.51
CA MET A 291 -24.11 -26.40 -9.37
C MET A 291 -24.83 -27.34 -10.36
N LEU A 292 -24.14 -28.27 -10.99
CA LEU A 292 -24.74 -29.28 -11.87
C LEU A 292 -25.68 -30.21 -11.09
N LEU A 293 -25.29 -30.66 -9.89
CA LEU A 293 -26.10 -31.51 -9.04
C LEU A 293 -27.42 -30.83 -8.61
N SER A 294 -27.43 -29.50 -8.56
CA SER A 294 -28.65 -28.72 -8.29
C SER A 294 -29.73 -28.91 -9.37
N PHE A 295 -29.36 -29.34 -10.59
CA PHE A 295 -30.35 -29.67 -11.63
C PHE A 295 -31.11 -30.97 -11.33
N VAL A 296 -30.51 -31.87 -10.57
CA VAL A 296 -31.08 -33.16 -10.17
C VAL A 296 -31.75 -33.06 -8.79
N ILE A 297 -31.11 -32.42 -7.84
CA ILE A 297 -31.56 -32.35 -6.44
C ILE A 297 -32.46 -31.12 -6.22
N LYS A 298 -33.78 -31.31 -6.27
CA LYS A 298 -34.78 -30.23 -6.09
C LYS A 298 -34.58 -29.34 -4.85
N PRO A 299 -34.26 -29.83 -3.64
CA PRO A 299 -34.01 -29.00 -2.46
C PRO A 299 -32.89 -27.97 -2.62
N LEU A 300 -31.88 -28.25 -3.44
CA LEU A 300 -30.77 -27.32 -3.70
C LEU A 300 -31.19 -26.10 -4.55
N ARG A 301 -32.24 -26.24 -5.36
CA ARG A 301 -32.79 -25.12 -6.16
C ARG A 301 -33.64 -24.16 -5.37
N GLN A 302 -34.05 -24.51 -4.16
CA GLN A 302 -34.93 -23.65 -3.37
C GLN A 302 -34.19 -22.34 -3.01
N PRO A 303 -34.86 -21.18 -3.24
CA PRO A 303 -34.33 -19.91 -2.81
C PRO A 303 -34.30 -19.83 -1.28
N ILE A 304 -33.29 -19.16 -0.75
CA ILE A 304 -33.18 -18.86 0.67
C ILE A 304 -34.10 -17.67 0.96
N LYS A 305 -35.02 -17.82 1.92
CA LYS A 305 -35.91 -16.73 2.32
C LYS A 305 -35.12 -15.61 2.99
N HIS A 306 -35.22 -14.41 2.47
CA HIS A 306 -34.64 -13.23 3.10
C HIS A 306 -35.40 -12.85 4.37
N ARG A 307 -34.64 -12.37 5.36
CA ARG A 307 -35.23 -11.85 6.61
C ARG A 307 -35.95 -10.53 6.32
N ALA A 308 -37.17 -10.36 6.82
CA ALA A 308 -37.90 -9.11 6.69
C ALA A 308 -37.09 -7.91 7.20
N LYS A 309 -37.15 -6.78 6.50
CA LYS A 309 -36.50 -5.52 6.91
C LYS A 309 -37.09 -5.12 8.28
N LYS A 310 -36.24 -4.85 9.25
CA LYS A 310 -36.63 -4.30 10.56
C LYS A 310 -37.05 -2.85 10.40
N ALA A 311 -37.98 -2.38 11.23
CA ALA A 311 -38.29 -0.96 11.29
C ALA A 311 -37.05 -0.12 11.60
N LYS A 312 -36.95 1.08 11.03
CA LYS A 312 -35.78 1.98 11.09
C LYS A 312 -35.31 2.21 12.53
N GLU A 313 -36.26 2.44 13.44
CA GLU A 313 -36.03 2.75 14.85
C GLU A 313 -35.41 1.58 15.64
N LEU A 314 -35.57 0.34 15.15
CA LEU A 314 -35.04 -0.86 15.76
C LEU A 314 -33.64 -1.21 15.26
N THR A 315 -33.10 -0.45 14.30
CA THR A 315 -31.76 -0.68 13.78
C THR A 315 -30.67 -0.22 14.75
N PHE A 316 -29.52 -0.91 14.74
CA PHE A 316 -28.36 -0.51 15.55
C PHE A 316 -27.92 0.93 15.24
N TRP A 317 -27.84 1.27 13.94
CA TRP A 317 -27.36 2.58 13.48
C TRP A 317 -28.24 3.75 13.89
N TYR A 318 -29.56 3.59 13.92
CA TYR A 318 -30.47 4.61 14.43
C TYR A 318 -30.24 4.86 15.93
N ARG A 319 -30.13 3.79 16.73
CA ARG A 319 -29.86 3.92 18.16
C ARG A 319 -28.48 4.54 18.44
N TRP A 320 -27.48 4.17 17.63
CA TRP A 320 -26.15 4.73 17.69
C TRP A 320 -26.14 6.23 17.41
N SER A 321 -26.77 6.66 16.31
CA SER A 321 -26.88 8.07 15.95
C SER A 321 -27.55 8.87 17.08
N ARG A 322 -28.68 8.38 17.61
CA ARG A 322 -29.37 9.03 18.73
C ARG A 322 -28.55 9.05 20.02
N PHE A 323 -27.69 8.04 20.25
CA PHE A 323 -26.75 8.05 21.39
C PHE A 323 -25.71 9.18 21.24
N ILE A 324 -25.12 9.35 20.06
CA ILE A 324 -24.16 10.43 19.77
C ILE A 324 -24.82 11.80 19.96
N GLN A 325 -26.03 11.98 19.42
CA GLN A 325 -26.77 13.25 19.53
C GLN A 325 -27.08 13.66 20.97
N ARG A 326 -27.32 12.70 21.85
CA ARG A 326 -27.57 13.01 23.28
C ARG A 326 -26.34 13.55 24.02
N ARG A 327 -25.12 13.26 23.56
CA ARG A 327 -23.86 13.65 24.20
C ARG A 327 -22.80 14.04 23.18
N PRO A 328 -23.06 15.07 22.34
CA PRO A 328 -22.18 15.37 21.20
C PRO A 328 -20.78 15.84 21.65
N TRP A 329 -20.67 16.63 22.75
CA TRP A 329 -19.39 17.04 23.28
C TRP A 329 -18.54 15.90 23.79
N THR A 330 -19.12 14.95 24.53
CA THR A 330 -18.36 13.78 25.01
C THR A 330 -17.90 12.90 23.84
N ALA A 331 -18.74 12.71 22.84
CA ALA A 331 -18.39 11.95 21.65
C ALA A 331 -17.26 12.63 20.85
N ALA A 332 -17.36 13.95 20.61
CA ALA A 332 -16.35 14.70 19.88
C ALA A 332 -15.00 14.72 20.63
N ILE A 333 -15.01 15.01 21.94
CA ILE A 333 -13.78 15.07 22.74
C ILE A 333 -13.12 13.70 22.85
N SER A 334 -13.89 12.63 23.13
CA SER A 334 -13.32 11.29 23.26
C SER A 334 -12.75 10.77 21.93
N ALA A 335 -13.46 10.99 20.82
CA ALA A 335 -12.96 10.60 19.50
C ALA A 335 -11.67 11.37 19.14
N THR A 336 -11.66 12.69 19.36
CA THR A 336 -10.46 13.51 19.11
C THR A 336 -9.30 13.09 20.01
N ALA A 337 -9.55 12.81 21.29
CA ALA A 337 -8.50 12.35 22.22
C ALA A 337 -7.90 11.02 21.77
N VAL A 338 -8.73 10.05 21.35
CA VAL A 338 -8.23 8.77 20.80
C VAL A 338 -7.37 9.00 19.56
N LEU A 339 -7.82 9.84 18.62
CA LEU A 339 -7.05 10.14 17.40
C LEU A 339 -5.72 10.82 17.74
N LEU A 340 -5.69 11.75 18.68
CA LEU A 340 -4.45 12.42 19.12
C LEU A 340 -3.48 11.44 19.79
N VAL A 341 -3.97 10.53 20.64
CA VAL A 341 -3.14 9.49 21.26
C VAL A 341 -2.55 8.57 20.21
N LEU A 342 -3.35 8.12 19.24
CA LEU A 342 -2.87 7.30 18.12
C LEU A 342 -1.89 8.05 17.22
N SER A 343 -2.03 9.38 17.10
CA SER A 343 -1.13 10.23 16.32
C SER A 343 0.18 10.55 17.06
N ALA A 344 0.27 10.36 18.36
CA ALA A 344 1.44 10.78 19.15
C ALA A 344 2.78 10.18 18.65
N PRO A 345 2.86 8.88 18.26
CA PRO A 345 4.10 8.33 17.72
C PRO A 345 4.59 9.02 16.45
N LEU A 346 3.71 9.64 15.66
CA LEU A 346 4.08 10.38 14.44
C LEU A 346 5.13 11.48 14.73
N ALA A 347 5.15 12.06 15.94
CA ALA A 347 6.14 13.06 16.31
C ALA A 347 7.60 12.54 16.27
N SER A 348 7.79 11.23 16.32
CA SER A 348 9.10 10.56 16.25
C SER A 348 9.35 9.88 14.90
N ILE A 349 8.56 10.18 13.87
CA ILE A 349 8.73 9.55 12.55
C ILE A 349 10.13 9.79 12.01
N ARG A 350 10.76 8.71 11.58
CA ARG A 350 12.03 8.72 10.89
C ARG A 350 11.82 8.14 9.48
N LEU A 351 12.10 8.95 8.47
CA LEU A 351 12.05 8.55 7.07
C LEU A 351 13.38 7.96 6.65
N GLY A 352 13.36 6.87 5.93
CA GLY A 352 14.55 6.19 5.43
C GLY A 352 14.17 5.07 4.48
N PHE A 353 15.11 4.18 4.25
CA PHE A 353 14.88 2.90 3.58
C PHE A 353 15.22 1.78 4.56
N GLY A 354 14.42 0.73 4.55
CA GLY A 354 14.77 -0.52 5.19
C GLY A 354 15.99 -1.15 4.52
N ASP A 355 16.71 -1.99 5.25
CA ASP A 355 17.76 -2.85 4.68
C ASP A 355 17.29 -4.32 4.68
N THR A 356 18.03 -5.20 4.02
CA THR A 356 17.76 -6.64 3.98
C THR A 356 17.70 -7.30 5.37
N GLY A 357 18.19 -6.61 6.40
CA GLY A 357 18.02 -7.01 7.80
C GLY A 357 16.57 -6.98 8.29
N ASN A 358 15.62 -6.40 7.52
CA ASN A 358 14.19 -6.42 7.82
C ASN A 358 13.46 -7.61 7.18
N ASP A 359 14.09 -8.30 6.25
CA ASP A 359 13.50 -9.47 5.58
C ASP A 359 13.23 -10.61 6.58
N PRO A 360 12.36 -11.56 6.25
CA PRO A 360 12.11 -12.72 7.10
C PRO A 360 13.40 -13.50 7.42
N GLU A 361 13.55 -13.94 8.65
CA GLU A 361 14.75 -14.64 9.13
C GLU A 361 15.07 -15.93 8.36
N GLU A 362 14.07 -16.49 7.67
CA GLU A 362 14.20 -17.72 6.89
C GLU A 362 14.78 -17.49 5.51
N SER A 363 14.73 -16.25 4.98
CA SER A 363 15.21 -15.93 3.64
C SER A 363 16.73 -15.99 3.54
N THR A 364 17.25 -16.47 2.41
CA THR A 364 18.69 -16.57 2.17
C THR A 364 19.36 -15.18 2.16
N VAL A 365 18.69 -14.16 1.58
CA VAL A 365 19.22 -12.78 1.55
C VAL A 365 19.39 -12.19 2.97
N ARG A 366 18.45 -12.49 3.89
CA ARG A 366 18.56 -12.08 5.29
C ARG A 366 19.69 -12.81 5.99
N LYS A 367 19.80 -14.11 5.83
CA LYS A 367 20.87 -14.90 6.44
C LYS A 367 22.26 -14.46 5.91
N ALA A 368 22.37 -14.17 4.60
CA ALA A 368 23.59 -13.63 4.03
C ALA A 368 23.95 -12.26 4.65
N TYR A 369 22.96 -11.38 4.81
CA TYR A 369 23.12 -10.09 5.50
C TYR A 369 23.63 -10.28 6.92
N ASP A 370 23.04 -11.19 7.69
CA ASP A 370 23.41 -11.45 9.08
C ASP A 370 24.82 -12.07 9.18
N LEU A 371 25.21 -12.98 8.27
CA LEU A 371 26.56 -13.54 8.20
C LEU A 371 27.62 -12.47 7.91
N ILE A 372 27.34 -11.58 6.96
CA ILE A 372 28.25 -10.47 6.64
C ILE A 372 28.36 -9.51 7.84
N ALA A 373 27.24 -9.15 8.46
CA ALA A 373 27.24 -8.30 9.63
C ALA A 373 28.03 -8.91 10.82
N ALA A 374 27.91 -10.22 11.02
CA ALA A 374 28.63 -10.94 12.07
C ALA A 374 30.14 -11.04 11.81
N GLY A 375 30.57 -11.27 10.55
CA GLY A 375 31.96 -11.43 10.18
C GLY A 375 32.72 -10.11 9.99
N PHE A 376 32.10 -9.16 9.34
CA PHE A 376 32.78 -7.92 8.89
C PHE A 376 32.26 -6.66 9.59
N GLY A 377 31.19 -6.77 10.37
CA GLY A 377 30.50 -5.66 11.02
C GLY A 377 29.26 -5.19 10.26
N PRO A 378 28.27 -4.62 10.98
CA PRO A 378 26.95 -4.29 10.40
C PRO A 378 27.00 -3.27 9.27
N GLY A 379 27.95 -2.33 9.32
CA GLY A 379 28.12 -1.30 8.28
C GLY A 379 28.69 -1.82 6.96
N PHE A 380 29.20 -3.06 6.95
CA PHE A 380 29.71 -3.68 5.72
C PHE A 380 28.61 -3.92 4.69
N ASN A 381 27.37 -4.07 5.15
CA ASN A 381 26.18 -4.20 4.29
C ASN A 381 25.74 -2.89 3.60
N GLY A 382 26.36 -1.74 3.94
CA GLY A 382 26.04 -0.44 3.34
C GLY A 382 27.23 0.50 3.31
N PRO A 383 28.25 0.20 2.53
CA PRO A 383 29.44 1.04 2.45
C PRO A 383 29.11 2.42 1.85
N LEU A 384 29.83 3.43 2.32
CA LEU A 384 29.80 4.76 1.76
C LEU A 384 30.89 4.88 0.70
N TYR A 385 30.54 5.34 -0.48
CA TYR A 385 31.46 5.57 -1.58
C TYR A 385 31.82 7.06 -1.65
N ILE A 386 33.09 7.37 -1.44
CA ILE A 386 33.62 8.73 -1.47
C ILE A 386 34.47 8.89 -2.73
N THR A 387 33.94 9.59 -3.74
CA THR A 387 34.69 9.90 -4.95
C THR A 387 35.60 11.07 -4.69
N VAL A 388 36.88 10.93 -5.00
CA VAL A 388 37.90 11.96 -4.86
C VAL A 388 38.35 12.40 -6.26
N GLN A 389 38.39 13.72 -6.51
CA GLN A 389 38.73 14.29 -7.80
C GLN A 389 39.99 15.16 -7.71
N GLY A 390 40.57 15.43 -8.87
CA GLY A 390 41.68 16.37 -9.01
C GLY A 390 43.01 15.85 -8.51
N GLU A 391 43.86 16.77 -8.01
CA GLU A 391 45.24 16.50 -7.67
C GLU A 391 45.40 15.39 -6.60
N THR A 392 44.51 15.35 -5.62
CA THR A 392 44.55 14.35 -4.53
C THR A 392 44.32 12.94 -5.06
N ALA A 393 43.48 12.74 -6.06
CA ALA A 393 43.18 11.42 -6.64
C ALA A 393 44.42 10.76 -7.26
N GLY A 394 45.25 11.55 -7.94
CA GLY A 394 46.49 11.08 -8.61
C GLY A 394 47.74 11.01 -7.71
N GLN A 395 47.65 11.45 -6.45
CA GLN A 395 48.77 11.48 -5.52
C GLN A 395 48.56 10.51 -4.36
N PRO A 396 49.24 9.33 -4.36
CA PRO A 396 49.03 8.29 -3.35
C PRO A 396 49.18 8.77 -1.90
N GLU A 397 50.13 9.63 -1.63
CA GLU A 397 50.39 10.16 -0.27
C GLU A 397 49.25 11.04 0.23
N LYS A 398 48.73 11.94 -0.62
CA LYS A 398 47.56 12.79 -0.27
C LYS A 398 46.28 11.97 -0.13
N LEU A 399 46.09 10.99 -1.02
CA LEU A 399 44.95 10.09 -0.94
C LEU A 399 45.00 9.25 0.34
N GLN A 400 46.18 8.75 0.73
CA GLN A 400 46.35 7.98 1.97
C GLN A 400 46.06 8.85 3.21
N ALA A 401 46.55 10.09 3.25
CA ALA A 401 46.22 11.03 4.33
C ALA A 401 44.72 11.33 4.44
N PHE A 402 44.03 11.42 3.28
CA PHE A 402 42.60 11.59 3.25
C PHE A 402 41.87 10.34 3.78
N VAL A 403 42.28 9.14 3.38
CA VAL A 403 41.75 7.86 3.89
C VAL A 403 41.93 7.73 5.40
N GLU A 404 43.08 8.12 5.94
CA GLU A 404 43.33 8.15 7.38
C GLU A 404 42.38 9.08 8.12
N THR A 405 42.17 10.29 7.60
CA THR A 405 41.18 11.25 8.16
C THR A 405 39.76 10.68 8.17
N ILE A 406 39.37 10.02 7.09
CA ILE A 406 38.04 9.37 7.03
C ILE A 406 37.95 8.19 8.01
N SER A 407 39.01 7.37 8.10
CA SER A 407 39.05 6.21 9.01
C SER A 407 39.03 6.60 10.49
N GLU A 408 39.63 7.73 10.87
CA GLU A 408 39.63 8.26 12.24
C GLU A 408 38.31 8.96 12.61
N THR A 409 37.44 9.21 11.64
CA THR A 409 36.16 9.85 11.89
C THR A 409 35.25 8.99 12.76
N GLU A 410 34.67 9.58 13.79
CA GLU A 410 33.70 8.90 14.66
C GLU A 410 32.54 8.34 13.84
N GLY A 411 32.22 7.05 14.05
CA GLY A 411 31.17 6.35 13.30
C GLY A 411 31.70 5.56 12.09
N VAL A 412 32.94 5.78 11.63
CA VAL A 412 33.60 4.97 10.60
C VAL A 412 34.32 3.81 11.27
N ALA A 413 34.13 2.59 10.80
CA ALA A 413 34.86 1.41 11.26
C ALA A 413 36.26 1.33 10.63
N TYR A 414 36.31 1.51 9.31
CA TYR A 414 37.55 1.66 8.54
C TYR A 414 37.24 2.23 7.17
N ALA A 415 38.24 2.76 6.48
CA ALA A 415 38.15 3.19 5.10
C ALA A 415 39.37 2.68 4.31
N GLN A 416 39.16 2.49 3.00
CA GLN A 416 40.21 2.06 2.10
C GLN A 416 40.07 2.76 0.74
N ALA A 417 41.20 3.06 0.11
CA ALA A 417 41.22 3.56 -1.26
C ALA A 417 41.17 2.39 -2.26
N VAL A 418 40.43 2.57 -3.33
CA VAL A 418 40.49 1.74 -4.54
C VAL A 418 41.53 2.37 -5.47
N PRO A 419 42.28 1.59 -6.26
CA PRO A 419 43.22 2.13 -7.24
C PRO A 419 42.61 3.23 -8.08
N ALA A 420 43.36 4.32 -8.32
CA ALA A 420 42.91 5.44 -9.12
C ALA A 420 42.59 5.02 -10.57
N SER A 421 41.77 5.81 -11.24
CA SER A 421 41.51 5.67 -12.67
C SER A 421 42.81 5.69 -13.48
N ALA A 422 42.82 5.11 -14.67
CA ALA A 422 44.02 4.97 -15.49
C ALA A 422 44.71 6.31 -15.82
N ASP A 423 43.94 7.41 -15.85
CA ASP A 423 44.43 8.78 -16.04
C ASP A 423 44.79 9.51 -14.72
N GLY A 424 44.58 8.89 -13.59
CA GLY A 424 44.85 9.46 -12.26
C GLY A 424 43.90 10.60 -11.85
N SER A 425 42.85 10.88 -12.61
CA SER A 425 41.94 12.01 -12.35
C SER A 425 40.90 11.74 -11.26
N LEU A 426 40.59 10.46 -11.02
CA LEU A 426 39.59 9.99 -10.06
C LEU A 426 40.11 8.88 -9.18
N SER A 427 39.73 8.88 -7.92
CA SER A 427 39.91 7.76 -6.99
C SER A 427 38.63 7.53 -6.22
N LEU A 428 38.41 6.30 -5.74
CA LEU A 428 37.30 5.92 -4.89
C LEU A 428 37.83 5.53 -3.52
N VAL A 429 37.24 6.11 -2.48
CA VAL A 429 37.46 5.68 -1.10
C VAL A 429 36.15 5.02 -0.62
N ILE A 430 36.26 3.80 -0.14
CA ILE A 430 35.17 3.05 0.44
C ILE A 430 35.27 3.17 1.96
N ALA A 431 34.29 3.77 2.59
CA ALA A 431 34.21 3.89 4.04
C ALA A 431 33.07 3.00 4.57
N TYR A 432 33.40 2.20 5.57
CA TYR A 432 32.45 1.28 6.20
C TYR A 432 32.02 1.86 7.56
N PRO A 433 30.70 2.14 7.73
CA PRO A 433 30.17 2.62 9.00
C PRO A 433 30.31 1.56 10.12
N LYS A 434 30.25 1.98 11.39
CA LYS A 434 30.15 1.07 12.54
C LYS A 434 28.74 0.50 12.73
N THR A 435 27.73 1.19 12.18
CA THR A 435 26.30 0.89 12.34
C THR A 435 25.71 0.40 11.02
N ALA A 436 24.54 -0.24 11.09
CA ALA A 436 23.85 -0.78 9.91
C ALA A 436 23.35 0.34 8.96
N PRO A 437 23.12 0.03 7.67
CA PRO A 437 22.71 1.02 6.66
C PRO A 437 21.48 1.84 7.03
N GLN A 438 20.48 1.23 7.64
CA GLN A 438 19.22 1.88 8.04
C GLN A 438 19.27 2.62 9.38
N ASP A 439 20.37 2.53 10.14
CA ASP A 439 20.48 3.14 11.45
C ASP A 439 20.60 4.68 11.34
N GLU A 440 19.98 5.39 12.28
CA GLU A 440 20.03 6.84 12.33
C GLU A 440 21.46 7.38 12.40
N ALA A 441 22.31 6.70 13.18
CA ALA A 441 23.73 7.05 13.32
C ALA A 441 24.48 7.00 11.97
N THR A 442 24.11 6.08 11.05
CA THR A 442 24.70 6.03 9.71
C THR A 442 24.25 7.21 8.84
N TYR A 443 22.99 7.60 8.92
CA TYR A 443 22.48 8.80 8.24
C TYR A 443 23.13 10.09 8.77
N ASP A 444 23.34 10.19 10.07
CA ASP A 444 24.03 11.32 10.69
C ASP A 444 25.52 11.33 10.34
N LEU A 445 26.16 10.16 10.23
CA LEU A 445 27.53 10.05 9.73
C LEU A 445 27.65 10.59 8.29
N VAL A 446 26.71 10.24 7.39
CA VAL A 446 26.71 10.78 6.02
C VAL A 446 26.64 12.31 6.01
N LYS A 447 25.78 12.89 6.85
CA LYS A 447 25.66 14.36 6.98
C LYS A 447 26.96 14.95 7.52
N PHE A 448 27.50 14.40 8.58
CA PHE A 448 28.74 14.85 9.22
C PHE A 448 29.94 14.79 8.26
N LEU A 449 30.09 13.70 7.53
CA LEU A 449 31.14 13.59 6.51
C LEU A 449 31.02 14.69 5.45
N ARG A 450 29.81 15.03 5.01
CA ARG A 450 29.55 16.03 3.96
C ARG A 450 29.68 17.46 4.44
N SER A 451 29.22 17.77 5.66
CA SER A 451 29.19 19.16 6.16
C SER A 451 30.47 19.60 6.84
N ASP A 452 31.18 18.67 7.50
CA ASP A 452 32.28 18.98 8.40
C ASP A 452 33.61 18.33 7.96
N VAL A 453 33.64 16.99 7.84
CA VAL A 453 34.88 16.26 7.65
C VAL A 453 35.50 16.52 6.27
N VAL A 454 34.78 16.25 5.20
CA VAL A 454 35.29 16.42 3.82
C VAL A 454 35.69 17.87 3.56
N PRO A 455 34.84 18.89 3.87
CA PRO A 455 35.24 20.28 3.69
C PRO A 455 36.51 20.70 4.46
N ALA A 456 36.68 20.18 5.69
CA ALA A 456 37.85 20.50 6.51
C ALA A 456 39.17 19.99 5.91
N THR A 457 39.14 18.92 5.09
CA THR A 457 40.35 18.40 4.41
C THR A 457 40.77 19.27 3.22
N GLY A 458 39.90 20.11 2.69
CA GLY A 458 40.16 20.86 1.45
C GLY A 458 40.20 20.00 0.18
N VAL A 459 39.88 18.72 0.27
CA VAL A 459 39.87 17.77 -0.86
C VAL A 459 38.54 17.88 -1.60
N ASP A 460 38.59 17.93 -2.94
CA ASP A 460 37.37 17.83 -3.75
C ASP A 460 36.86 16.39 -3.78
N ALA A 461 35.97 16.11 -2.85
CA ALA A 461 35.40 14.77 -2.70
C ALA A 461 33.88 14.84 -2.49
N LYS A 462 33.18 13.79 -2.92
CA LYS A 462 31.71 13.66 -2.79
C LYS A 462 31.38 12.31 -2.12
N VAL A 463 30.52 12.38 -1.09
CA VAL A 463 30.05 11.20 -0.37
C VAL A 463 28.77 10.71 -1.01
N GLY A 464 28.76 9.47 -1.49
CA GLY A 464 27.68 8.80 -2.17
C GLY A 464 27.53 7.34 -1.68
N GLY A 465 26.90 6.52 -2.49
CA GLY A 465 26.55 5.13 -2.17
C GLY A 465 25.06 5.00 -1.84
N PHE A 466 24.56 3.77 -1.77
CA PHE A 466 23.13 3.49 -1.57
C PHE A 466 22.57 4.14 -0.30
N THR A 467 23.27 4.01 0.83
CA THR A 467 22.87 4.62 2.12
C THR A 467 22.81 6.15 2.04
N ALA A 468 23.80 6.76 1.39
CA ALA A 468 23.84 8.21 1.21
C ALA A 468 22.71 8.69 0.26
N ALA A 469 22.44 7.96 -0.82
CA ALA A 469 21.34 8.23 -1.73
C ALA A 469 19.97 8.10 -1.02
N GLY A 470 19.82 7.10 -0.15
CA GLY A 470 18.65 6.95 0.70
C GLY A 470 18.41 8.15 1.63
N SER A 471 19.48 8.67 2.25
CA SER A 471 19.43 9.90 3.05
C SER A 471 18.99 11.13 2.23
N ASP A 472 19.55 11.27 1.03
CA ASP A 472 19.20 12.37 0.12
C ASP A 472 17.74 12.30 -0.33
N PHE A 473 17.27 11.09 -0.67
CA PHE A 473 15.90 10.84 -1.07
C PHE A 473 14.92 11.15 0.06
N ALA A 474 15.20 10.66 1.29
CA ALA A 474 14.39 10.95 2.46
C ALA A 474 14.29 12.46 2.74
N THR A 475 15.42 13.18 2.63
CA THR A 475 15.47 14.64 2.81
C THR A 475 14.69 15.37 1.71
N ALA A 476 14.84 14.95 0.45
CA ALA A 476 14.15 15.55 -0.68
C ALA A 476 12.62 15.36 -0.57
N LEU A 477 12.16 14.16 -0.19
CA LEU A 477 10.74 13.88 0.01
C LEU A 477 10.19 14.64 1.21
N GLY A 478 10.87 14.57 2.35
CA GLY A 478 10.43 15.25 3.59
C GLY A 478 10.25 16.75 3.40
N SER A 479 11.17 17.40 2.67
CA SER A 479 11.09 18.85 2.39
C SER A 479 9.92 19.24 1.47
N ARG A 480 9.44 18.33 0.63
CA ARG A 480 8.36 18.58 -0.34
C ARG A 480 6.98 18.13 0.14
N MET A 481 6.91 17.25 1.15
CA MET A 481 5.63 16.79 1.72
C MET A 481 4.67 17.92 2.11
N PRO A 482 5.10 19.01 2.79
CA PRO A 482 4.19 20.09 3.12
C PRO A 482 3.50 20.72 1.89
N TYR A 483 4.19 20.84 0.78
CA TYR A 483 3.61 21.39 -0.46
C TYR A 483 2.56 20.45 -1.05
N LEU A 484 2.81 19.13 -1.03
CA LEU A 484 1.83 18.12 -1.41
C LEU A 484 0.56 18.24 -0.55
N PHE A 485 0.73 18.27 0.78
CA PHE A 485 -0.39 18.35 1.72
C PHE A 485 -1.21 19.62 1.49
N ILE A 486 -0.56 20.78 1.43
CA ILE A 486 -1.24 22.07 1.20
C ILE A 486 -1.97 22.05 -0.15
N GLY A 487 -1.34 21.54 -1.21
CA GLY A 487 -1.93 21.48 -2.55
C GLY A 487 -3.20 20.61 -2.58
N VAL A 488 -3.11 19.38 -2.09
CA VAL A 488 -4.22 18.43 -2.09
C VAL A 488 -5.35 18.92 -1.16
N LEU A 489 -5.02 19.36 0.05
CA LEU A 489 -6.00 19.87 1.01
C LEU A 489 -6.73 21.11 0.50
N SER A 490 -6.00 22.06 -0.10
CA SER A 490 -6.61 23.28 -0.66
C SER A 490 -7.56 22.97 -1.81
N LEU A 491 -7.14 22.10 -2.74
CA LEU A 491 -7.96 21.73 -3.89
C LEU A 491 -9.22 21.00 -3.46
N SER A 492 -9.10 20.07 -2.52
CA SER A 492 -10.23 19.33 -1.97
C SER A 492 -11.16 20.22 -1.15
N PHE A 493 -10.61 21.16 -0.37
CA PHE A 493 -11.41 22.17 0.31
C PHE A 493 -12.26 22.98 -0.66
N LEU A 494 -11.66 23.46 -1.76
CA LEU A 494 -12.38 24.22 -2.80
C LEU A 494 -13.46 23.39 -3.48
N LEU A 495 -13.15 22.13 -3.78
CA LEU A 495 -14.10 21.21 -4.41
C LEU A 495 -15.32 20.94 -3.52
N LEU A 496 -15.08 20.59 -2.24
CA LEU A 496 -16.19 20.38 -1.29
C LEU A 496 -17.00 21.67 -1.04
N MET A 497 -16.32 22.82 -0.98
CA MET A 497 -16.99 24.10 -0.83
C MET A 497 -17.91 24.38 -2.04
N ALA A 498 -17.50 24.03 -3.24
CA ALA A 498 -18.32 24.17 -4.44
C ALA A 498 -19.54 23.24 -4.43
N VAL A 499 -19.34 21.99 -3.99
CA VAL A 499 -20.40 20.97 -3.93
C VAL A 499 -21.44 21.27 -2.85
N PHE A 500 -21.00 21.42 -1.59
CA PHE A 500 -21.91 21.56 -0.45
C PHE A 500 -22.33 23.01 -0.17
N ARG A 501 -21.77 23.97 -0.88
CA ARG A 501 -22.04 25.41 -0.70
C ARG A 501 -21.95 25.81 0.77
N SER A 502 -20.91 25.36 1.43
CA SER A 502 -20.60 25.58 2.83
C SER A 502 -19.12 25.87 3.01
N LEU A 503 -18.76 26.70 4.00
CA LEU A 503 -17.39 26.93 4.42
C LEU A 503 -16.97 25.98 5.55
N LEU A 504 -17.89 25.65 6.44
CA LEU A 504 -17.60 24.86 7.64
C LEU A 504 -17.49 23.35 7.36
N VAL A 505 -18.27 22.86 6.40
CA VAL A 505 -18.24 21.45 5.99
C VAL A 505 -16.86 21.06 5.45
N PRO A 506 -16.26 21.75 4.46
CA PRO A 506 -14.91 21.44 4.00
C PRO A 506 -13.84 21.62 5.08
N LEU A 507 -13.97 22.65 5.92
CA LEU A 507 -12.98 22.92 6.95
C LEU A 507 -12.90 21.77 7.97
N LYS A 508 -14.05 21.31 8.46
CA LYS A 508 -14.09 20.16 9.38
C LYS A 508 -13.59 18.88 8.71
N ALA A 509 -13.96 18.66 7.42
CA ALA A 509 -13.51 17.53 6.65
C ALA A 509 -11.98 17.44 6.58
N VAL A 510 -11.33 18.52 6.21
CA VAL A 510 -9.87 18.63 6.17
C VAL A 510 -9.24 18.32 7.52
N ILE A 511 -9.76 18.92 8.61
CA ILE A 511 -9.20 18.70 9.96
C ILE A 511 -9.37 17.22 10.39
N MET A 512 -10.53 16.64 10.16
CA MET A 512 -10.81 15.26 10.56
C MET A 512 -9.98 14.26 9.76
N ASN A 513 -9.82 14.50 8.45
CA ASN A 513 -8.99 13.66 7.60
C ASN A 513 -7.51 13.74 8.00
N LEU A 514 -7.00 14.93 8.34
CA LEU A 514 -5.64 15.07 8.87
C LEU A 514 -5.46 14.31 10.20
N LEU A 515 -6.43 14.34 11.10
CA LEU A 515 -6.39 13.58 12.35
C LEU A 515 -6.41 12.06 12.08
N SER A 516 -7.24 11.60 11.14
CA SER A 516 -7.32 10.20 10.75
C SER A 516 -5.99 9.70 10.16
N ILE A 517 -5.42 10.46 9.22
CA ILE A 517 -4.15 10.13 8.58
C ILE A 517 -3.01 10.19 9.60
N GLY A 518 -3.00 11.20 10.47
CA GLY A 518 -2.03 11.32 11.56
C GLY A 518 -2.07 10.11 12.51
N ALA A 519 -3.27 9.63 12.84
CA ALA A 519 -3.45 8.43 13.67
C ALA A 519 -2.94 7.17 12.94
N ALA A 520 -3.21 7.03 11.64
CA ALA A 520 -2.69 5.90 10.85
C ALA A 520 -1.16 5.91 10.79
N TYR A 521 -0.55 7.08 10.57
CA TYR A 521 0.92 7.20 10.59
C TYR A 521 1.51 6.91 11.98
N GLY A 522 0.83 7.36 13.04
CA GLY A 522 1.26 7.03 14.39
C GLY A 522 1.27 5.53 14.65
N VAL A 523 0.25 4.80 14.16
CA VAL A 523 0.23 3.33 14.24
C VAL A 523 1.37 2.72 13.42
N LEU A 524 1.66 3.23 12.21
CA LEU A 524 2.79 2.74 11.42
C LEU A 524 4.12 2.94 12.14
N VAL A 525 4.34 4.10 12.76
CA VAL A 525 5.54 4.37 13.56
C VAL A 525 5.64 3.39 14.73
N ALA A 526 4.53 3.18 15.45
CA ALA A 526 4.50 2.27 16.59
C ALA A 526 4.84 0.82 16.19
N VAL A 527 4.31 0.35 15.06
CA VAL A 527 4.53 -1.02 14.57
C VAL A 527 5.91 -1.16 13.91
N PHE A 528 6.21 -0.37 12.88
CA PHE A 528 7.39 -0.59 12.02
C PHE A 528 8.67 0.04 12.58
N GLN A 529 8.57 1.19 13.28
CA GLN A 529 9.75 1.88 13.80
C GLN A 529 10.02 1.53 15.27
N TRP A 530 8.97 1.43 16.12
CA TRP A 530 9.12 1.03 17.51
C TRP A 530 9.06 -0.49 17.73
N GLY A 531 8.60 -1.24 16.72
CA GLY A 531 8.55 -2.71 16.75
C GLY A 531 7.37 -3.30 17.53
N TRP A 532 6.30 -2.53 17.82
CA TRP A 532 5.14 -3.04 18.56
C TRP A 532 4.36 -4.08 17.74
N GLY A 533 4.44 -5.34 18.16
CA GLY A 533 3.76 -6.44 17.48
C GLY A 533 4.34 -6.81 16.11
N ILE A 534 5.53 -6.36 15.79
CA ILE A 534 6.18 -6.56 14.49
C ILE A 534 6.35 -8.05 14.13
N SER A 535 6.59 -8.90 15.12
CA SER A 535 6.68 -10.36 14.94
C SER A 535 5.37 -11.01 14.50
N LEU A 536 4.20 -10.40 14.86
CA LEU A 536 2.89 -10.91 14.44
C LEU A 536 2.66 -10.75 12.94
N ILE A 537 3.36 -9.82 12.31
CA ILE A 537 3.29 -9.57 10.88
C ILE A 537 4.49 -10.12 10.10
N GLY A 538 5.32 -10.96 10.77
CA GLY A 538 6.43 -11.66 10.13
C GLY A 538 7.56 -10.74 9.64
N ILE A 539 7.86 -9.66 10.39
CA ILE A 539 9.02 -8.78 10.13
C ILE A 539 10.04 -9.01 11.24
N GLY A 540 11.29 -9.28 10.86
CA GLY A 540 12.34 -9.67 11.80
C GLY A 540 12.91 -8.50 12.61
N LYS A 541 12.92 -7.28 12.08
CA LYS A 541 13.59 -6.12 12.69
C LYS A 541 12.81 -4.83 12.46
N ALA A 542 12.74 -3.98 13.49
CA ALA A 542 12.23 -2.62 13.37
C ALA A 542 13.17 -1.76 12.51
N GLY A 543 12.62 -0.79 11.79
CA GLY A 543 13.37 0.08 10.90
C GLY A 543 12.65 1.40 10.62
N PRO A 544 13.22 2.29 9.82
CA PRO A 544 12.58 3.55 9.45
C PRO A 544 11.28 3.32 8.69
N ILE A 545 10.46 4.35 8.62
CA ILE A 545 9.31 4.37 7.72
C ILE A 545 9.82 4.67 6.31
N GLU A 546 9.45 3.84 5.34
CA GLU A 546 9.82 4.04 3.95
C GLU A 546 9.51 5.46 3.49
N SER A 547 10.51 6.14 2.94
CA SER A 547 10.44 7.59 2.69
C SER A 547 9.30 7.98 1.73
N TRP A 548 8.95 7.09 0.80
CA TRP A 548 7.89 7.30 -0.18
C TRP A 548 6.49 6.98 0.35
N ALA A 549 6.39 6.13 1.38
CA ALA A 549 5.12 5.61 1.85
C ALA A 549 4.17 6.70 2.40
N PRO A 550 4.61 7.66 3.23
CA PRO A 550 3.70 8.68 3.75
C PRO A 550 3.05 9.54 2.65
N MET A 551 3.79 9.92 1.60
CA MET A 551 3.22 10.71 0.51
C MET A 551 2.15 9.94 -0.27
N MET A 552 2.38 8.66 -0.55
CA MET A 552 1.44 7.80 -1.26
C MET A 552 0.22 7.49 -0.40
N LEU A 553 0.44 7.09 0.86
CA LEU A 553 -0.65 6.85 1.81
C LEU A 553 -1.53 8.08 1.97
N PHE A 554 -0.93 9.28 2.08
CA PHE A 554 -1.69 10.53 2.14
C PHE A 554 -2.57 10.71 0.90
N ALA A 555 -1.99 10.59 -0.28
CA ALA A 555 -2.72 10.80 -1.53
C ALA A 555 -3.90 9.82 -1.69
N ILE A 556 -3.69 8.55 -1.36
CA ILE A 556 -4.72 7.51 -1.50
C ILE A 556 -5.76 7.62 -0.40
N VAL A 557 -5.35 7.66 0.87
CA VAL A 557 -6.27 7.71 2.02
C VAL A 557 -7.12 8.97 1.97
N PHE A 558 -6.50 10.10 1.63
CA PHE A 558 -7.22 11.35 1.52
C PHE A 558 -8.29 11.30 0.42
N GLY A 559 -7.95 10.75 -0.76
CA GLY A 559 -8.91 10.53 -1.83
C GLY A 559 -10.07 9.62 -1.40
N LEU A 560 -9.77 8.44 -0.86
CA LEU A 560 -10.75 7.46 -0.39
C LEU A 560 -11.62 7.98 0.77
N SER A 561 -11.03 8.75 1.68
CA SER A 561 -11.78 9.34 2.79
C SER A 561 -12.80 10.37 2.30
N MET A 562 -12.46 11.16 1.29
CA MET A 562 -13.37 12.16 0.73
C MET A 562 -14.62 11.54 0.11
N ASP A 563 -14.50 10.38 -0.52
CA ASP A 563 -15.61 9.69 -1.19
C ASP A 563 -16.75 9.38 -0.23
N TYR A 564 -16.44 8.80 0.90
CA TYR A 564 -17.44 8.48 1.91
C TYR A 564 -18.01 9.72 2.60
N GLU A 565 -17.18 10.76 2.76
CA GLU A 565 -17.66 12.01 3.35
C GLU A 565 -18.68 12.67 2.44
N VAL A 566 -18.40 12.73 1.15
CA VAL A 566 -19.34 13.23 0.15
C VAL A 566 -20.65 12.42 0.19
N PHE A 567 -20.56 11.08 0.22
CA PHE A 567 -21.74 10.21 0.25
C PHE A 567 -22.60 10.40 1.52
N LEU A 568 -21.97 10.49 2.69
CA LEU A 568 -22.69 10.76 3.95
C LEU A 568 -23.31 12.15 3.93
N LEU A 569 -22.53 13.17 3.56
CA LEU A 569 -22.97 14.56 3.60
C LEU A 569 -24.04 14.88 2.56
N SER A 570 -24.02 14.28 1.38
CA SER A 570 -25.10 14.42 0.39
C SER A 570 -26.43 13.91 0.95
N ARG A 571 -26.43 12.76 1.61
CA ARG A 571 -27.64 12.24 2.26
C ARG A 571 -28.12 13.10 3.41
N VAL A 572 -27.21 13.63 4.21
CA VAL A 572 -27.55 14.56 5.29
C VAL A 572 -28.11 15.86 4.71
N LYS A 573 -27.54 16.36 3.62
CA LYS A 573 -28.00 17.57 2.93
C LYS A 573 -29.40 17.38 2.34
N GLU A 574 -29.65 16.28 1.65
CA GLU A 574 -30.96 15.91 1.11
C GLU A 574 -32.04 15.90 2.21
N GLU A 575 -31.74 15.25 3.35
CA GLU A 575 -32.65 15.21 4.49
C GLU A 575 -32.83 16.60 5.15
N TYR A 576 -31.79 17.42 5.19
CA TYR A 576 -31.87 18.79 5.70
C TYR A 576 -32.72 19.67 4.79
N ASP A 577 -32.57 19.59 3.47
CA ASP A 577 -33.37 20.36 2.51
C ASP A 577 -34.84 19.94 2.54
N ARG A 578 -35.11 18.67 2.90
CA ARG A 578 -36.48 18.16 3.06
C ARG A 578 -37.15 18.54 4.39
N THR A 579 -36.36 18.52 5.50
CA THR A 579 -36.94 18.65 6.86
C THR A 579 -36.73 20.02 7.49
N GLY A 580 -35.69 20.75 7.08
CA GLY A 580 -35.25 22.00 7.71
C GLY A 580 -34.69 21.82 9.12
N ASP A 581 -34.50 20.56 9.60
CA ASP A 581 -33.97 20.25 10.93
C ASP A 581 -32.65 19.47 10.83
N ASN A 582 -31.56 20.11 11.25
CA ASN A 582 -30.21 19.52 11.17
C ASN A 582 -30.07 18.25 12.02
N ALA A 583 -30.70 18.19 13.20
CA ALA A 583 -30.57 17.02 14.08
C ALA A 583 -31.23 15.78 13.48
N THR A 584 -32.42 15.93 12.91
CA THR A 584 -33.11 14.84 12.20
C THR A 584 -32.36 14.46 10.94
N ALA A 585 -31.86 15.43 10.17
CA ALA A 585 -31.11 15.19 8.95
C ALA A 585 -29.84 14.36 9.20
N VAL A 586 -29.05 14.70 10.24
CA VAL A 586 -27.85 13.95 10.61
C VAL A 586 -28.20 12.52 11.05
N ALA A 587 -29.24 12.34 11.88
CA ALA A 587 -29.63 11.01 12.35
C ALA A 587 -30.11 10.11 11.23
N ASP A 588 -30.91 10.66 10.34
CA ASP A 588 -31.53 9.92 9.24
C ASP A 588 -30.52 9.64 8.12
N GLY A 589 -29.69 10.62 7.75
CA GLY A 589 -28.60 10.46 6.81
C GLY A 589 -27.60 9.41 7.25
N LEU A 590 -27.16 9.46 8.53
CA LEU A 590 -26.27 8.44 9.07
C LEU A 590 -26.92 7.04 9.07
N THR A 591 -28.18 6.94 9.47
CA THR A 591 -28.88 5.63 9.51
C THR A 591 -29.01 5.01 8.13
N ALA A 592 -29.26 5.83 7.10
CA ALA A 592 -29.38 5.37 5.72
C ALA A 592 -28.04 4.88 5.14
N THR A 593 -26.95 5.58 5.43
CA THR A 593 -25.63 5.34 4.82
C THR A 593 -24.72 4.40 5.62
N ALA A 594 -24.85 4.35 6.94
CA ALA A 594 -23.91 3.66 7.83
C ALA A 594 -23.71 2.17 7.49
N ARG A 595 -24.76 1.47 7.07
CA ARG A 595 -24.66 0.04 6.71
C ARG A 595 -23.78 -0.16 5.47
N VAL A 596 -23.93 0.69 4.46
CA VAL A 596 -23.17 0.60 3.21
C VAL A 596 -21.73 1.00 3.45
N ILE A 597 -21.52 2.14 4.13
CA ILE A 597 -20.19 2.63 4.50
C ILE A 597 -19.42 1.59 5.33
N THR A 598 -20.08 0.96 6.32
CA THR A 598 -19.42 -0.05 7.16
C THR A 598 -19.05 -1.30 6.36
N ALA A 599 -19.93 -1.76 5.45
CA ALA A 599 -19.62 -2.91 4.61
C ALA A 599 -18.45 -2.62 3.66
N ALA A 600 -18.47 -1.46 3.01
CA ALA A 600 -17.42 -1.00 2.13
C ALA A 600 -16.07 -0.85 2.87
N ALA A 601 -16.07 -0.16 4.00
CA ALA A 601 -14.88 0.00 4.82
C ALA A 601 -14.32 -1.35 5.30
N LEU A 602 -15.19 -2.28 5.70
CA LEU A 602 -14.76 -3.61 6.13
C LEU A 602 -14.09 -4.37 4.98
N ILE A 603 -14.65 -4.30 3.76
CA ILE A 603 -14.03 -4.90 2.57
C ILE A 603 -12.64 -4.32 2.37
N MET A 604 -12.51 -2.99 2.37
CA MET A 604 -11.21 -2.35 2.15
C MET A 604 -10.20 -2.66 3.26
N VAL A 605 -10.63 -2.67 4.53
CA VAL A 605 -9.75 -3.04 5.65
C VAL A 605 -9.20 -4.45 5.47
N PHE A 606 -10.01 -5.41 5.03
CA PHE A 606 -9.54 -6.77 4.79
C PHE A 606 -8.74 -6.90 3.49
N VAL A 607 -9.13 -6.20 2.41
CA VAL A 607 -8.38 -6.21 1.16
C VAL A 607 -6.99 -5.62 1.36
N PHE A 608 -6.89 -4.43 1.98
CA PHE A 608 -5.59 -3.82 2.29
C PHE A 608 -4.82 -4.60 3.37
N GLY A 609 -5.52 -5.06 4.41
CA GLY A 609 -4.93 -5.86 5.48
C GLY A 609 -4.35 -7.20 5.00
N ALA A 610 -4.85 -7.75 3.90
CA ALA A 610 -4.31 -8.98 3.33
C ALA A 610 -2.85 -8.81 2.85
N PHE A 611 -2.45 -7.61 2.42
CA PHE A 611 -1.07 -7.33 2.03
C PHE A 611 -0.07 -7.43 3.20
N VAL A 612 -0.56 -7.37 4.44
CA VAL A 612 0.26 -7.63 5.64
C VAL A 612 0.74 -9.09 5.70
N LEU A 613 0.05 -10.00 5.00
CA LEU A 613 0.42 -11.41 4.91
C LEU A 613 1.48 -11.69 3.83
N GLY A 614 1.80 -10.73 2.97
CA GLY A 614 2.83 -10.84 1.94
C GLY A 614 4.25 -10.97 2.53
N TRP A 615 5.27 -11.08 1.70
CA TRP A 615 6.67 -11.17 2.11
C TRP A 615 7.33 -9.81 2.25
N ASP A 616 7.03 -8.91 1.33
CA ASP A 616 7.66 -7.61 1.20
C ASP A 616 7.25 -6.65 2.34
N ARG A 617 8.25 -6.07 3.02
CA ARG A 617 8.04 -5.15 4.14
C ARG A 617 7.28 -3.89 3.72
N ASP A 618 7.55 -3.38 2.53
CA ASP A 618 6.98 -2.13 2.05
C ASP A 618 5.50 -2.31 1.73
N LEU A 619 5.14 -3.44 1.10
CA LEU A 619 3.74 -3.80 0.86
C LEU A 619 2.99 -4.05 2.18
N LYS A 620 3.63 -4.67 3.18
CA LYS A 620 3.06 -4.83 4.53
C LYS A 620 2.80 -3.47 5.19
N LEU A 621 3.77 -2.56 5.13
CA LEU A 621 3.66 -1.22 5.68
C LEU A 621 2.51 -0.46 5.00
N PHE A 622 2.45 -0.54 3.70
CA PHE A 622 1.43 0.14 2.90
C PHE A 622 0.03 -0.46 3.14
N GLY A 623 -0.07 -1.78 3.15
CA GLY A 623 -1.31 -2.51 3.42
C GLY A 623 -1.86 -2.20 4.82
N LEU A 624 -1.01 -2.25 5.85
CA LEU A 624 -1.39 -1.91 7.23
C LEU A 624 -1.80 -0.44 7.33
N GLY A 625 -1.03 0.46 6.71
CA GLY A 625 -1.32 1.89 6.71
C GLY A 625 -2.69 2.21 6.14
N LEU A 626 -3.02 1.66 4.97
CA LEU A 626 -4.33 1.83 4.34
C LEU A 626 -5.45 1.18 5.15
N ALA A 627 -5.25 -0.05 5.63
CA ALA A 627 -6.26 -0.76 6.43
C ALA A 627 -6.61 0.01 7.73
N VAL A 628 -5.59 0.47 8.46
CA VAL A 628 -5.76 1.25 9.69
C VAL A 628 -6.40 2.60 9.40
N ALA A 629 -5.97 3.30 8.34
CA ALA A 629 -6.52 4.59 7.97
C ALA A 629 -8.02 4.48 7.63
N VAL A 630 -8.41 3.52 6.80
CA VAL A 630 -9.82 3.26 6.46
C VAL A 630 -10.62 2.83 7.69
N PHE A 631 -10.05 1.97 8.55
CA PHE A 631 -10.72 1.55 9.78
C PHE A 631 -10.99 2.73 10.73
N ILE A 632 -10.01 3.58 10.97
CA ILE A 632 -10.13 4.77 11.83
C ILE A 632 -11.14 5.75 11.22
N ASP A 633 -11.04 6.00 9.92
CA ASP A 633 -11.92 6.92 9.23
C ASP A 633 -13.38 6.45 9.28
N ALA A 634 -13.65 5.22 8.89
CA ALA A 634 -15.01 4.68 8.85
C ALA A 634 -15.64 4.52 10.24
N THR A 635 -14.85 4.25 11.29
CA THR A 635 -15.38 4.00 12.65
C THR A 635 -15.36 5.26 13.52
N ILE A 636 -14.19 5.82 13.78
CA ILE A 636 -14.04 6.93 14.73
C ILE A 636 -14.48 8.24 14.08
N VAL A 637 -14.00 8.52 12.87
CA VAL A 637 -14.30 9.81 12.24
C VAL A 637 -15.76 9.85 11.79
N ARG A 638 -16.19 8.92 10.95
CA ARG A 638 -17.53 8.99 10.32
C ARG A 638 -18.68 8.60 11.23
N MET A 639 -18.49 7.58 12.08
CA MET A 639 -19.57 7.09 12.92
C MET A 639 -19.67 7.84 14.25
N VAL A 640 -18.65 8.64 14.64
CA VAL A 640 -18.63 9.37 15.91
C VAL A 640 -18.36 10.86 15.71
N LEU A 641 -17.21 11.23 15.13
CA LEU A 641 -16.73 12.61 15.11
C LEU A 641 -17.54 13.51 14.17
N VAL A 642 -17.84 13.03 12.95
CA VAL A 642 -18.64 13.78 11.96
C VAL A 642 -20.04 14.06 12.49
N PRO A 643 -20.86 13.08 12.92
CA PRO A 643 -22.19 13.35 13.43
C PRO A 643 -22.18 14.20 14.71
N ALA A 644 -21.20 14.00 15.62
CA ALA A 644 -21.07 14.81 16.82
C ALA A 644 -20.79 16.29 16.51
N THR A 645 -19.88 16.57 15.58
CA THR A 645 -19.56 17.95 15.18
C THR A 645 -20.66 18.59 14.35
N MET A 646 -21.38 17.83 13.52
CA MET A 646 -22.55 18.33 12.80
C MET A 646 -23.69 18.73 13.75
N GLU A 647 -23.88 17.96 14.82
CA GLU A 647 -24.84 18.30 15.86
C GLU A 647 -24.44 19.58 16.61
N LEU A 648 -23.14 19.72 16.97
CA LEU A 648 -22.61 20.89 17.66
C LEU A 648 -22.68 22.19 16.84
N LEU A 649 -22.49 22.08 15.53
CA LEU A 649 -22.54 23.24 14.63
C LEU A 649 -23.99 23.61 14.21
N GLY A 650 -24.92 22.65 14.26
CA GLY A 650 -26.33 22.86 13.86
C GLY A 650 -26.44 23.40 12.43
N ASP A 651 -27.34 24.37 12.23
CA ASP A 651 -27.60 24.97 10.91
C ASP A 651 -26.39 25.73 10.33
N ARG A 652 -25.39 26.09 11.18
CA ARG A 652 -24.16 26.74 10.72
C ARG A 652 -23.35 25.84 9.79
N ASN A 653 -23.57 24.52 9.81
CA ASN A 653 -22.95 23.60 8.84
C ASN A 653 -23.18 24.05 7.39
N TRP A 654 -24.31 24.67 7.09
CA TRP A 654 -24.72 25.03 5.74
C TRP A 654 -24.48 26.51 5.42
N TRP A 655 -23.71 27.21 6.23
CA TRP A 655 -23.43 28.64 6.06
C TRP A 655 -22.34 28.87 5.00
N LEU A 656 -22.65 29.78 4.06
CA LEU A 656 -21.72 30.29 3.05
C LEU A 656 -21.93 31.79 2.86
N PRO A 657 -20.85 32.62 2.85
CA PRO A 657 -20.95 34.04 2.51
C PRO A 657 -21.50 34.26 1.11
N GLU A 658 -22.41 35.25 0.95
CA GLU A 658 -23.08 35.51 -0.33
C GLU A 658 -22.11 35.79 -1.49
N TRP A 659 -21.01 36.49 -1.23
CA TRP A 659 -20.03 36.81 -2.25
C TRP A 659 -19.32 35.56 -2.80
N ILE A 660 -19.02 34.58 -1.94
CA ILE A 660 -18.47 33.29 -2.38
C ILE A 660 -19.54 32.51 -3.15
N ASN A 661 -20.78 32.53 -2.66
CA ASN A 661 -21.89 31.83 -3.29
C ASN A 661 -22.16 32.25 -4.74
N LYS A 662 -21.84 33.51 -5.08
CA LYS A 662 -21.94 34.05 -6.45
C LYS A 662 -20.79 33.61 -7.36
N LEU A 663 -19.62 33.31 -6.79
CA LEU A 663 -18.41 32.90 -7.55
C LEU A 663 -18.37 31.40 -7.84
N LEU A 664 -19.02 30.58 -7.03
CA LEU A 664 -18.95 29.13 -7.15
C LEU A 664 -19.87 28.61 -8.29
N PRO A 665 -19.38 27.64 -9.08
CA PRO A 665 -20.21 26.95 -10.06
C PRO A 665 -21.34 26.18 -9.34
N LYS A 666 -22.46 26.01 -10.01
CA LYS A 666 -23.53 25.13 -9.55
C LYS A 666 -23.18 23.70 -9.98
N ILE A 667 -22.66 22.90 -9.07
CA ILE A 667 -22.35 21.48 -9.28
C ILE A 667 -23.47 20.69 -8.61
N ASP A 668 -24.22 19.94 -9.39
CA ASP A 668 -25.26 19.06 -8.90
C ASP A 668 -24.72 17.62 -8.85
N VAL A 669 -24.55 17.10 -7.65
CA VAL A 669 -24.05 15.73 -7.40
C VAL A 669 -25.21 14.77 -7.13
N GLU A 670 -26.41 15.30 -6.84
CA GLU A 670 -27.52 14.52 -6.31
C GLU A 670 -28.47 13.94 -7.38
N GLY A 671 -28.39 14.41 -8.64
CA GLY A 671 -29.37 14.03 -9.66
C GLY A 671 -30.78 14.52 -9.34
N HIS A 672 -31.53 14.91 -10.34
CA HIS A 672 -32.92 15.35 -10.12
C HIS A 672 -33.81 14.10 -9.92
N HIS A 673 -34.47 14.00 -8.77
CA HIS A 673 -35.64 13.16 -8.67
C HIS A 673 -36.67 13.68 -9.68
N HIS A 674 -36.83 12.99 -10.79
CA HIS A 674 -38.02 13.20 -11.62
C HIS A 674 -39.23 12.63 -10.85
N PRO A 675 -40.17 13.45 -10.36
CA PRO A 675 -41.39 12.90 -9.85
C PRO A 675 -42.08 12.22 -11.04
N HIS A 676 -42.15 10.92 -11.01
CA HIS A 676 -42.95 10.19 -11.97
C HIS A 676 -44.42 10.58 -11.74
N ASN A 677 -44.99 11.33 -12.69
CA ASN A 677 -46.45 11.56 -12.82
C ASN A 677 -47.16 10.26 -13.14
#